data_30031b94d0035c67875799863729b274
#
_entry.id   30031b94d0035c67875799863729b274
#
_cell.length_a   1.000
_cell.length_b   1.000
_cell.length_c   1.000
_cell.angle_alpha   90.00
_cell.angle_beta   90.00
_cell.angle_gamma   90.00
#
_symmetry.space_group_name_H-M   'P 1'
#
loop_
_entity.id
_entity.type
_entity.pdbx_description
1 polymer ?
#
loop_
_entity_poly.entity_id
_entity_poly.type
_entity_poly.pdbx_seq_one_letter_code
_entity_poly.pdbx_strand_id
1 'polypeptide(L)'
;MNKALIITTTSGFLSQFELNNVRLLQEKGYQVHYATNFGVPIYEVKDETLRNMGVVLHHISIEKNPFKIRKNIWALRELIRIIDREAISVVHCHNPNGGVLGRLAAVLSKRKPFVVYTAHGFHFFQGAPVKNWLFYYPVEKVLAKFSDIIITINHEDYTRADKFHYKKDGGAALIPGVGVDLEKFYPLKEDEVHERDTLRKDLGIPEHAFHIVSAGEINKNKNHRVVIEAIAKLARSDIYYSICGEGPNRKNLETEIKKYGLSDRVFLQGYRNDMPKIWRTADISVFPSLREGMGMAGLEAMASGIPLIAADNRGTREYLIDQENGLVCNAASADEFAKAILSLYENKEQRQRYAARAQNTVKKFSLHESAAKMSQIYQKLPKVPEVTIENDRERPMISVIMGVYNQQDLEVFEKAVNSVLQQTYRNFEFLIYNDGSSIKKVNTYMKELENKDSRIRVIGSKANHGLGYALNQCIASARGKYLARMDADDISHPKRFEEEISFLKDHPEYMWCGTNCKLVDDRGIWGEGVRPEEPGTDDYLKYSPYIHPTVMYRASLFKKVAGYDEGKKTARCEDYELFMRLFGLGYKGYNIQKCLLDYRVDRENYHNRSWKNRFHEGQVRYEGFRGLGILWPKGWLYIFQCHLASLA
;
A
#
# COMPACT_ATOMS: atom_id res chain seq x y z
N MET A 1 7.29 5.22 16.10
CA MET A 1 6.27 4.50 15.29
C MET A 1 6.75 3.07 15.12
N ASN A 2 5.95 2.08 15.47
CA ASN A 2 6.33 0.68 15.28
C ASN A 2 6.28 0.35 13.77
N LYS A 3 7.18 -0.53 13.32
CA LYS A 3 7.32 -0.88 11.91
C LYS A 3 7.08 -2.36 11.69
N ALA A 4 6.26 -2.71 10.69
CA ALA A 4 6.01 -4.08 10.27
C ALA A 4 6.61 -4.32 8.88
N LEU A 5 7.31 -5.43 8.70
CA LEU A 5 7.92 -5.84 7.44
C LEU A 5 7.14 -7.03 6.86
N ILE A 6 6.50 -6.83 5.73
CA ILE A 6 5.91 -7.93 4.94
C ILE A 6 6.97 -8.45 3.96
N ILE A 7 7.13 -9.77 3.89
CA ILE A 7 8.13 -10.42 3.03
C ILE A 7 7.46 -11.41 2.11
N THR A 8 7.68 -11.26 0.80
CA THR A 8 7.24 -12.24 -0.21
C THR A 8 8.38 -12.59 -1.16
N THR A 9 8.25 -13.72 -1.85
CA THR A 9 9.27 -14.17 -2.80
C THR A 9 9.19 -13.44 -4.14
N THR A 10 8.00 -12.96 -4.53
CA THR A 10 7.72 -12.39 -5.85
C THR A 10 6.94 -11.09 -5.72
N SER A 11 7.28 -10.11 -6.55
CA SER A 11 6.53 -8.86 -6.63
C SER A 11 5.12 -9.06 -7.17
N GLY A 12 4.23 -8.12 -6.88
CA GLY A 12 2.82 -8.20 -7.23
C GLY A 12 1.97 -9.07 -6.29
N PHE A 13 2.58 -9.96 -5.49
CA PHE A 13 1.85 -10.79 -4.53
C PHE A 13 1.12 -9.94 -3.48
N LEU A 14 1.80 -8.93 -2.92
CA LEU A 14 1.21 -8.05 -1.93
C LEU A 14 0.01 -7.28 -2.48
N SER A 15 0.15 -6.67 -3.67
CA SER A 15 -0.91 -5.90 -4.31
C SER A 15 -2.10 -6.77 -4.75
N GLN A 16 -1.87 -8.03 -5.05
CA GLN A 16 -2.92 -8.95 -5.50
C GLN A 16 -3.69 -9.58 -4.33
N PHE A 17 -3.02 -9.94 -3.23
CA PHE A 17 -3.60 -10.81 -2.20
C PHE A 17 -3.58 -10.25 -0.78
N GLU A 18 -2.74 -9.25 -0.47
CA GLU A 18 -2.43 -8.90 0.92
C GLU A 18 -2.68 -7.41 1.25
N LEU A 19 -3.37 -6.66 0.38
CA LEU A 19 -3.65 -5.23 0.63
C LEU A 19 -4.46 -5.01 1.91
N ASN A 20 -5.36 -5.94 2.26
CA ASN A 20 -6.09 -5.86 3.52
C ASN A 20 -5.17 -5.96 4.73
N ASN A 21 -4.15 -6.80 4.68
CA ASN A 21 -3.18 -6.92 5.76
C ASN A 21 -2.34 -5.66 5.91
N VAL A 22 -2.02 -4.97 4.79
CA VAL A 22 -1.39 -3.64 4.84
C VAL A 22 -2.28 -2.66 5.60
N ARG A 23 -3.56 -2.56 5.24
CA ARG A 23 -4.52 -1.65 5.90
C ARG A 23 -4.68 -1.96 7.38
N LEU A 24 -4.88 -3.22 7.73
CA LEU A 24 -5.02 -3.66 9.12
C LEU A 24 -3.79 -3.33 9.98
N LEU A 25 -2.57 -3.49 9.44
CA LEU A 25 -1.35 -3.09 10.12
C LEU A 25 -1.27 -1.58 10.30
N GLN A 26 -1.65 -0.80 9.27
CA GLN A 26 -1.68 0.66 9.34
C GLN A 26 -2.71 1.18 10.34
N GLU A 27 -3.91 0.59 10.38
CA GLU A 27 -4.96 0.91 11.37
C GLU A 27 -4.49 0.65 12.80
N LYS A 28 -3.63 -0.35 12.99
CA LYS A 28 -2.97 -0.64 14.28
C LYS A 28 -1.75 0.26 14.56
N GLY A 29 -1.48 1.25 13.73
CA GLY A 29 -0.40 2.23 13.93
C GLY A 29 0.97 1.77 13.47
N TYR A 30 1.09 0.70 12.69
CA TYR A 30 2.36 0.28 12.11
C TYR A 30 2.66 1.02 10.80
N GLN A 31 3.90 1.48 10.63
CA GLN A 31 4.43 1.80 9.31
C GLN A 31 4.76 0.48 8.61
N VAL A 32 4.18 0.28 7.43
CA VAL A 32 4.36 -0.97 6.68
C VAL A 32 5.53 -0.85 5.72
N HIS A 33 6.45 -1.79 5.82
CA HIS A 33 7.56 -2.02 4.90
C HIS A 33 7.29 -3.29 4.09
N TYR A 34 7.70 -3.33 2.85
CA TYR A 34 7.54 -4.49 1.98
C TYR A 34 8.86 -4.88 1.32
N ALA A 35 9.32 -6.11 1.55
CA ALA A 35 10.54 -6.65 0.95
C ALA A 35 10.22 -7.80 -0.01
N THR A 36 10.66 -7.69 -1.26
CA THR A 36 10.45 -8.69 -2.31
C THR A 36 11.48 -8.56 -3.43
N ASN A 37 11.48 -9.52 -4.35
CA ASN A 37 12.24 -9.42 -5.59
C ASN A 37 11.42 -8.74 -6.68
N PHE A 38 11.65 -7.44 -6.90
CA PHE A 38 10.97 -6.67 -7.96
C PHE A 38 11.44 -7.03 -9.38
N GLY A 39 12.58 -7.73 -9.53
CA GLY A 39 13.10 -8.16 -10.83
C GLY A 39 12.40 -9.40 -11.42
N VAL A 40 11.50 -10.05 -10.69
CA VAL A 40 10.78 -11.25 -11.12
C VAL A 40 9.27 -11.07 -10.85
N PRO A 41 8.58 -10.23 -11.63
CA PRO A 41 7.13 -10.07 -11.49
C PRO A 41 6.40 -11.32 -11.98
N ILE A 42 5.45 -11.83 -11.17
CA ILE A 42 4.53 -12.92 -11.56
C ILE A 42 3.11 -12.37 -11.72
N TYR A 43 2.79 -11.35 -10.94
CA TYR A 43 1.52 -10.64 -10.98
C TYR A 43 1.75 -9.19 -11.41
N GLU A 44 0.68 -8.51 -11.79
CA GLU A 44 0.74 -7.08 -12.08
C GLU A 44 1.33 -6.32 -10.89
N VAL A 45 2.41 -5.61 -11.15
CA VAL A 45 3.13 -4.87 -10.11
C VAL A 45 2.50 -3.47 -9.99
N LYS A 46 1.84 -3.22 -8.88
CA LYS A 46 1.22 -1.93 -8.56
C LYS A 46 2.06 -1.17 -7.52
N ASP A 47 3.35 -0.97 -7.82
CA ASP A 47 4.28 -0.29 -6.91
C ASP A 47 3.82 1.12 -6.53
N GLU A 48 3.24 1.85 -7.49
CA GLU A 48 2.68 3.17 -7.27
C GLU A 48 1.51 3.14 -6.27
N THR A 49 0.60 2.18 -6.41
CA THR A 49 -0.49 1.97 -5.44
C THR A 49 0.05 1.72 -4.03
N LEU A 50 1.08 0.88 -3.89
CA LEU A 50 1.69 0.59 -2.59
C LEU A 50 2.38 1.83 -2.00
N ARG A 51 3.08 2.61 -2.82
CA ARG A 51 3.69 3.89 -2.40
C ARG A 51 2.64 4.90 -1.97
N ASN A 52 1.55 5.01 -2.72
CA ASN A 52 0.42 5.89 -2.39
C ASN A 52 -0.29 5.47 -1.08
N MET A 53 -0.23 4.18 -0.73
CA MET A 53 -0.64 3.68 0.58
C MET A 53 0.40 3.93 1.70
N GLY A 54 1.53 4.58 1.41
CA GLY A 54 2.59 4.83 2.40
C GLY A 54 3.44 3.61 2.74
N VAL A 55 3.46 2.57 1.89
CA VAL A 55 4.30 1.38 2.08
C VAL A 55 5.73 1.67 1.62
N VAL A 56 6.70 1.39 2.48
CA VAL A 56 8.13 1.52 2.17
C VAL A 56 8.62 0.26 1.46
N LEU A 57 9.07 0.40 0.21
CA LEU A 57 9.47 -0.73 -0.63
C LEU A 57 10.98 -1.02 -0.52
N HIS A 58 11.33 -2.32 -0.36
CA HIS A 58 12.69 -2.81 -0.31
C HIS A 58 12.91 -3.90 -1.35
N HIS A 59 13.82 -3.68 -2.30
CA HIS A 59 14.26 -4.74 -3.19
C HIS A 59 15.22 -5.68 -2.47
N ILE A 60 14.98 -7.00 -2.57
CA ILE A 60 15.86 -8.05 -2.07
C ILE A 60 16.07 -9.12 -3.14
N SER A 61 17.24 -9.75 -3.14
CA SER A 61 17.62 -10.73 -4.16
C SER A 61 17.05 -12.15 -3.91
N ILE A 62 15.88 -12.23 -3.28
CA ILE A 62 15.23 -13.51 -2.94
C ILE A 62 14.82 -14.26 -4.20
N GLU A 63 15.08 -15.57 -4.23
CA GLU A 63 14.75 -16.44 -5.34
C GLU A 63 13.62 -17.43 -4.99
N LYS A 64 12.77 -17.78 -5.97
CA LYS A 64 11.70 -18.75 -5.78
C LYS A 64 12.27 -20.18 -5.56
N ASN A 65 13.40 -20.48 -6.20
CA ASN A 65 14.07 -21.78 -6.06
C ASN A 65 14.96 -21.78 -4.80
N PRO A 66 14.67 -22.63 -3.78
CA PRO A 66 15.48 -22.68 -2.55
C PRO A 66 16.93 -23.16 -2.79
N PHE A 67 17.18 -23.89 -3.87
CA PHE A 67 18.52 -24.38 -4.20
C PHE A 67 19.45 -23.31 -4.79
N LYS A 68 18.98 -22.12 -5.11
CA LYS A 68 19.85 -20.98 -5.44
C LYS A 68 20.48 -20.39 -4.17
N ILE A 69 21.27 -21.20 -3.48
CA ILE A 69 21.78 -20.97 -2.11
C ILE A 69 22.49 -19.61 -1.99
N ARG A 70 23.40 -19.28 -2.93
CA ARG A 70 24.18 -18.02 -2.88
C ARG A 70 23.28 -16.78 -2.85
N LYS A 71 22.29 -16.72 -3.75
CA LYS A 71 21.34 -15.60 -3.82
C LYS A 71 20.44 -15.53 -2.58
N ASN A 72 19.98 -16.66 -2.09
CA ASN A 72 19.16 -16.74 -0.90
C ASN A 72 19.93 -16.36 0.39
N ILE A 73 21.23 -16.68 0.49
CA ILE A 73 22.09 -16.19 1.58
C ILE A 73 22.26 -14.67 1.48
N TRP A 74 22.40 -14.12 0.27
CA TRP A 74 22.47 -12.68 0.07
C TRP A 74 21.17 -12.00 0.51
N ALA A 75 20.03 -12.50 0.06
CA ALA A 75 18.72 -12.02 0.46
C ALA A 75 18.50 -12.09 1.99
N LEU A 76 18.98 -13.14 2.65
CA LEU A 76 18.95 -13.25 4.11
C LEU A 76 19.73 -12.12 4.79
N ARG A 77 20.93 -11.79 4.27
CA ARG A 77 21.73 -10.68 4.80
C ARG A 77 21.07 -9.32 4.57
N GLU A 78 20.41 -9.13 3.40
CA GLU A 78 19.64 -7.92 3.11
C GLU A 78 18.47 -7.78 4.08
N LEU A 79 17.71 -8.85 4.33
CA LEU A 79 16.60 -8.86 5.29
C LEU A 79 17.06 -8.54 6.72
N ILE A 80 18.16 -9.13 7.20
CA ILE A 80 18.73 -8.82 8.52
C ILE A 80 19.07 -7.32 8.62
N ARG A 81 19.72 -6.76 7.58
CA ARG A 81 20.06 -5.33 7.55
C ARG A 81 18.82 -4.43 7.57
N ILE A 82 17.78 -4.78 6.80
CA ILE A 82 16.50 -4.05 6.79
C ILE A 82 15.88 -4.09 8.19
N ILE A 83 15.76 -5.28 8.79
CA ILE A 83 15.17 -5.45 10.13
C ILE A 83 15.90 -4.61 11.18
N ASP A 84 17.23 -4.63 11.14
CA ASP A 84 18.06 -3.92 12.14
C ASP A 84 18.07 -2.40 11.91
N ARG A 85 18.26 -1.95 10.65
CA ARG A 85 18.34 -0.53 10.29
C ARG A 85 17.01 0.18 10.49
N GLU A 86 15.93 -0.43 10.02
CA GLU A 86 14.58 0.15 10.11
C GLU A 86 13.92 -0.08 11.48
N ALA A 87 14.57 -0.78 12.40
CA ALA A 87 14.02 -1.13 13.71
C ALA A 87 12.66 -1.84 13.61
N ILE A 88 12.56 -2.82 12.72
CA ILE A 88 11.35 -3.61 12.50
C ILE A 88 10.96 -4.36 13.77
N SER A 89 9.70 -4.21 14.19
CA SER A 89 9.14 -4.87 15.39
C SER A 89 8.27 -6.10 15.05
N VAL A 90 7.74 -6.17 13.83
CA VAL A 90 6.94 -7.29 13.34
C VAL A 90 7.44 -7.70 11.97
N VAL A 91 7.62 -9.01 11.75
CA VAL A 91 7.86 -9.60 10.42
C VAL A 91 6.69 -10.49 10.09
N HIS A 92 6.01 -10.20 8.98
CA HIS A 92 4.98 -11.07 8.41
C HIS A 92 5.47 -11.62 7.08
N CYS A 93 5.84 -12.88 7.04
CA CYS A 93 6.39 -13.53 5.86
C CYS A 93 5.38 -14.47 5.19
N HIS A 94 5.46 -14.54 3.86
CA HIS A 94 4.60 -15.32 2.99
C HIS A 94 5.42 -16.18 2.03
N ASN A 95 4.80 -17.18 1.45
CA ASN A 95 5.40 -18.13 0.53
C ASN A 95 6.50 -19.00 1.18
N PRO A 96 6.81 -20.20 0.66
CA PRO A 96 7.74 -21.08 1.34
C PRO A 96 9.11 -20.46 1.56
N ASN A 97 9.74 -19.90 0.52
CA ASN A 97 11.09 -19.35 0.64
C ASN A 97 11.13 -18.01 1.41
N GLY A 98 10.12 -17.16 1.21
CA GLY A 98 9.93 -15.95 2.01
C GLY A 98 9.71 -16.27 3.48
N GLY A 99 8.94 -17.32 3.77
CA GLY A 99 8.72 -17.85 5.12
C GLY A 99 9.98 -18.37 5.78
N VAL A 100 10.84 -19.12 5.05
CA VAL A 100 12.13 -19.61 5.57
C VAL A 100 13.06 -18.45 5.87
N LEU A 101 13.30 -17.58 4.88
CA LEU A 101 14.28 -16.48 5.03
C LEU A 101 13.81 -15.41 6.02
N GLY A 102 12.50 -15.12 6.05
CA GLY A 102 11.93 -14.15 6.98
C GLY A 102 12.08 -14.59 8.45
N ARG A 103 11.76 -15.86 8.75
CA ARG A 103 11.92 -16.44 10.08
C ARG A 103 13.40 -16.50 10.51
N LEU A 104 14.30 -16.90 9.60
CA LEU A 104 15.75 -16.91 9.87
C LEU A 104 16.29 -15.49 10.08
N ALA A 105 15.87 -14.53 9.24
CA ALA A 105 16.31 -13.14 9.39
C ALA A 105 15.87 -12.55 10.73
N ALA A 106 14.64 -12.84 11.16
CA ALA A 106 14.13 -12.40 12.45
C ALA A 106 14.95 -12.95 13.62
N VAL A 107 15.34 -14.24 13.57
CA VAL A 107 16.16 -14.87 14.59
C VAL A 107 17.60 -14.33 14.62
N LEU A 108 18.16 -14.06 13.44
CA LEU A 108 19.56 -13.61 13.32
C LEU A 108 19.72 -12.11 13.53
N SER A 109 18.64 -11.33 13.41
CA SER A 109 18.66 -9.88 13.65
C SER A 109 18.88 -9.55 15.12
N LYS A 110 19.39 -8.35 15.41
CA LYS A 110 19.53 -7.81 16.77
C LYS A 110 18.17 -7.45 17.38
N ARG A 111 17.17 -7.17 16.55
CA ARG A 111 15.84 -6.68 16.98
C ARG A 111 14.90 -7.77 17.48
N LYS A 112 15.10 -9.04 17.04
CA LYS A 112 14.23 -10.17 17.42
C LYS A 112 12.73 -9.84 17.27
N PRO A 113 12.25 -9.44 16.10
CA PRO A 113 10.87 -9.02 15.89
C PRO A 113 9.88 -10.15 16.20
N PHE A 114 8.62 -9.77 16.41
CA PHE A 114 7.50 -10.71 16.44
C PHE A 114 7.31 -11.30 15.03
N VAL A 115 7.13 -12.60 14.92
CA VAL A 115 7.12 -13.33 13.64
C VAL A 115 5.77 -13.94 13.36
N VAL A 116 5.14 -13.50 12.29
CA VAL A 116 3.96 -14.10 11.68
C VAL A 116 4.36 -14.76 10.36
N TYR A 117 3.90 -15.96 10.11
CA TYR A 117 4.10 -16.66 8.84
C TYR A 117 2.77 -17.14 8.30
N THR A 118 2.37 -16.71 7.10
CA THR A 118 1.20 -17.25 6.40
C THR A 118 1.61 -18.31 5.39
N ALA A 119 1.21 -19.55 5.66
CA ALA A 119 1.38 -20.68 4.77
C ALA A 119 0.18 -20.78 3.80
N HIS A 120 0.39 -20.42 2.53
CA HIS A 120 -0.62 -20.52 1.46
C HIS A 120 -0.81 -21.97 0.94
N GLY A 121 -0.33 -22.93 1.70
CA GLY A 121 -0.42 -24.35 1.44
C GLY A 121 0.91 -25.06 1.62
N PHE A 122 1.02 -25.95 2.62
CA PHE A 122 2.23 -26.73 2.82
C PHE A 122 2.51 -27.66 1.64
N HIS A 123 3.78 -27.96 1.39
CA HIS A 123 4.20 -28.89 0.34
C HIS A 123 4.07 -30.36 0.77
N PHE A 124 3.82 -30.60 2.05
CA PHE A 124 3.55 -31.91 2.64
C PHE A 124 2.08 -31.97 3.06
N PHE A 125 1.32 -32.86 2.44
CA PHE A 125 -0.12 -33.05 2.62
C PHE A 125 -0.48 -34.50 2.34
N GLN A 126 -1.71 -34.94 2.63
CA GLN A 126 -2.15 -36.29 2.36
C GLN A 126 -2.05 -36.60 0.85
N GLY A 127 -1.28 -37.63 0.50
CA GLY A 127 -0.99 -37.98 -0.91
C GLY A 127 0.20 -37.22 -1.51
N ALA A 128 0.89 -36.35 -0.76
CA ALA A 128 2.11 -35.70 -1.26
C ALA A 128 3.26 -36.73 -1.43
N PRO A 129 4.16 -36.52 -2.42
CA PRO A 129 5.33 -37.36 -2.58
C PRO A 129 6.17 -37.44 -1.31
N VAL A 130 6.71 -38.63 -1.00
CA VAL A 130 7.52 -38.89 0.22
C VAL A 130 8.67 -37.88 0.36
N LYS A 131 9.31 -37.49 -0.74
CA LYS A 131 10.37 -36.47 -0.75
C LYS A 131 9.91 -35.13 -0.13
N ASN A 132 8.65 -34.76 -0.31
CA ASN A 132 8.12 -33.51 0.25
C ASN A 132 8.01 -33.60 1.78
N TRP A 133 7.65 -34.75 2.31
CA TRP A 133 7.63 -35.02 3.73
C TRP A 133 9.04 -35.03 4.34
N LEU A 134 10.01 -35.55 3.61
CA LEU A 134 11.39 -35.60 4.10
C LEU A 134 12.08 -34.23 4.11
N PHE A 135 11.76 -33.35 3.15
CA PHE A 135 12.44 -32.06 3.03
C PHE A 135 11.66 -30.90 3.65
N TYR A 136 10.36 -30.76 3.33
CA TYR A 136 9.61 -29.56 3.76
C TYR A 136 9.07 -29.68 5.18
N TYR A 137 8.60 -30.85 5.60
CA TYR A 137 8.03 -31.02 6.93
C TYR A 137 9.04 -30.75 8.07
N PRO A 138 10.27 -31.29 8.06
CA PRO A 138 11.26 -30.99 9.09
C PRO A 138 11.62 -29.50 9.13
N VAL A 139 11.76 -28.87 7.95
CA VAL A 139 12.08 -27.45 7.85
C VAL A 139 10.98 -26.62 8.51
N GLU A 140 9.70 -26.85 8.19
CA GLU A 140 8.57 -26.13 8.78
C GLU A 140 8.47 -26.38 10.28
N LYS A 141 8.65 -27.64 10.73
CA LYS A 141 8.61 -28.02 12.14
C LYS A 141 9.72 -27.33 12.96
N VAL A 142 10.94 -27.23 12.39
CA VAL A 142 12.05 -26.54 13.06
C VAL A 142 11.84 -25.05 13.09
N LEU A 143 11.40 -24.44 11.97
CA LEU A 143 11.18 -23.00 11.87
C LEU A 143 9.95 -22.52 12.65
N ALA A 144 9.01 -23.39 12.96
CA ALA A 144 7.90 -23.08 13.85
C ALA A 144 8.37 -22.61 15.24
N LYS A 145 9.48 -23.17 15.74
CA LYS A 145 10.11 -22.75 17.03
C LYS A 145 10.54 -21.28 17.05
N PHE A 146 10.67 -20.67 15.87
CA PHE A 146 11.07 -19.26 15.70
C PHE A 146 9.90 -18.38 15.29
N SER A 147 8.69 -18.92 15.24
CA SER A 147 7.47 -18.23 14.89
C SER A 147 6.62 -17.94 16.12
N ASP A 148 6.03 -16.77 16.19
CA ASP A 148 5.01 -16.46 17.18
C ASP A 148 3.65 -16.97 16.69
N ILE A 149 3.35 -16.79 15.40
CA ILE A 149 2.10 -17.27 14.80
C ILE A 149 2.39 -17.88 13.43
N ILE A 150 1.83 -19.08 13.17
CA ILE A 150 1.72 -19.64 11.82
C ILE A 150 0.24 -19.61 11.42
N ILE A 151 -0.06 -18.90 10.34
CA ILE A 151 -1.40 -18.81 9.77
C ILE A 151 -1.50 -19.82 8.64
N THR A 152 -2.57 -20.60 8.63
CA THR A 152 -2.94 -21.53 7.56
C THR A 152 -4.27 -21.16 6.96
N ILE A 153 -4.52 -21.60 5.73
CA ILE A 153 -5.71 -21.25 4.95
C ILE A 153 -6.64 -22.47 4.71
N ASN A 154 -6.31 -23.62 5.24
CA ASN A 154 -7.13 -24.84 5.18
C ASN A 154 -6.94 -25.67 6.44
N HIS A 155 -7.93 -26.50 6.75
CA HIS A 155 -7.96 -27.31 7.98
C HIS A 155 -6.88 -28.39 8.00
N GLU A 156 -6.49 -28.95 6.86
CA GLU A 156 -5.46 -29.98 6.81
C GLU A 156 -4.11 -29.43 7.25
N ASP A 157 -3.74 -28.25 6.74
CA ASP A 157 -2.49 -27.58 7.13
C ASP A 157 -2.57 -27.07 8.58
N TYR A 158 -3.73 -26.56 9.01
CA TYR A 158 -3.97 -26.14 10.39
C TYR A 158 -3.72 -27.26 11.38
N THR A 159 -4.34 -28.44 11.16
CA THR A 159 -4.20 -29.60 12.04
C THR A 159 -2.75 -30.07 12.18
N ARG A 160 -1.93 -29.83 11.16
CA ARG A 160 -0.48 -30.11 11.22
C ARG A 160 0.31 -29.02 11.92
N ALA A 161 0.02 -27.77 11.59
CA ALA A 161 0.69 -26.62 12.20
C ALA A 161 0.42 -26.56 13.71
N ASP A 162 -0.79 -26.88 14.14
CA ASP A 162 -1.20 -26.89 15.56
C ASP A 162 -0.36 -27.85 16.42
N LYS A 163 0.22 -28.88 15.81
CA LYS A 163 1.11 -29.86 16.47
C LYS A 163 2.60 -29.43 16.51
N PHE A 164 2.94 -28.25 15.98
CA PHE A 164 4.30 -27.77 16.00
C PHE A 164 4.63 -27.13 17.36
N HIS A 165 5.90 -26.97 17.61
CA HIS A 165 6.39 -26.22 18.78
C HIS A 165 6.71 -24.80 18.36
N TYR A 166 6.16 -23.85 19.07
CA TYR A 166 6.27 -22.40 18.80
C TYR A 166 7.15 -21.72 19.84
N LYS A 167 7.41 -20.42 19.66
CA LYS A 167 7.86 -19.56 20.76
C LYS A 167 6.81 -19.60 21.90
N LYS A 168 7.23 -19.14 23.09
CA LYS A 168 6.32 -18.98 24.23
C LYS A 168 5.10 -18.14 23.82
N ASP A 169 3.91 -18.62 24.13
CA ASP A 169 2.62 -18.01 23.80
C ASP A 169 2.28 -17.96 22.28
N GLY A 170 3.09 -18.65 21.46
CA GLY A 170 2.86 -18.81 20.04
C GLY A 170 1.88 -19.92 19.68
N GLY A 171 1.47 -20.01 18.41
CA GLY A 171 0.57 -21.06 17.96
C GLY A 171 0.15 -20.96 16.50
N ALA A 172 -0.69 -21.91 16.10
CA ALA A 172 -1.33 -21.89 14.79
C ALA A 172 -2.61 -21.05 14.77
N ALA A 173 -2.95 -20.51 13.61
CA ALA A 173 -4.24 -19.87 13.36
C ALA A 173 -4.77 -20.27 11.98
N LEU A 174 -6.09 -20.36 11.87
CA LEU A 174 -6.78 -20.67 10.62
C LEU A 174 -7.56 -19.45 10.16
N ILE A 175 -7.38 -19.10 8.88
CA ILE A 175 -8.19 -18.08 8.20
C ILE A 175 -8.86 -18.67 6.95
N PRO A 176 -9.98 -18.10 6.48
CA PRO A 176 -10.67 -18.59 5.28
C PRO A 176 -9.98 -18.14 3.97
N GLY A 177 -8.67 -18.25 3.89
CA GLY A 177 -7.89 -17.76 2.76
C GLY A 177 -7.69 -16.24 2.75
N VAL A 178 -7.31 -15.70 1.60
CA VAL A 178 -7.13 -14.24 1.40
C VAL A 178 -8.46 -13.49 1.27
N GLY A 179 -9.55 -14.23 1.12
CA GLY A 179 -10.91 -13.72 0.96
C GLY A 179 -11.28 -13.36 -0.48
N VAL A 180 -12.53 -13.62 -0.86
CA VAL A 180 -13.10 -13.21 -2.15
C VAL A 180 -13.88 -11.90 -1.99
N ASP A 181 -13.71 -11.01 -2.97
CA ASP A 181 -14.39 -9.71 -3.01
C ASP A 181 -15.82 -9.90 -3.57
N LEU A 182 -16.82 -9.92 -2.68
CA LEU A 182 -18.20 -10.13 -3.05
C LEU A 182 -18.86 -8.90 -3.69
N GLU A 183 -18.23 -7.72 -3.63
CA GLU A 183 -18.68 -6.53 -4.37
C GLU A 183 -18.24 -6.59 -5.83
N LYS A 184 -17.13 -7.27 -6.09
CA LYS A 184 -16.56 -7.45 -7.42
C LYS A 184 -17.07 -8.72 -8.10
N PHE A 185 -17.16 -9.83 -7.35
CA PHE A 185 -17.66 -11.12 -7.82
C PHE A 185 -19.07 -11.33 -7.28
N TYR A 186 -20.05 -11.15 -8.15
CA TYR A 186 -21.48 -11.28 -7.84
C TYR A 186 -22.24 -11.87 -9.03
N PRO A 187 -23.44 -12.44 -8.81
CA PRO A 187 -24.24 -13.00 -9.89
C PRO A 187 -24.63 -11.97 -10.95
N LEU A 188 -24.81 -12.44 -12.18
CA LEU A 188 -25.30 -11.62 -13.28
C LEU A 188 -26.61 -10.93 -12.92
N LYS A 189 -26.67 -9.62 -13.09
CA LYS A 189 -27.89 -8.81 -12.93
C LYS A 189 -28.66 -8.69 -14.25
N GLU A 190 -29.96 -8.39 -14.16
CA GLU A 190 -30.80 -8.26 -15.36
C GLU A 190 -30.33 -7.17 -16.34
N ASP A 191 -29.84 -6.07 -15.82
CA ASP A 191 -29.28 -4.94 -16.59
C ASP A 191 -27.92 -5.23 -17.22
N GLU A 192 -27.23 -6.30 -16.82
CA GLU A 192 -25.92 -6.70 -17.34
C GLU A 192 -26.00 -7.79 -18.45
N VAL A 193 -27.18 -8.29 -18.77
CA VAL A 193 -27.37 -9.39 -19.75
C VAL A 193 -26.82 -9.02 -21.14
N HIS A 194 -27.04 -7.81 -21.59
CA HIS A 194 -26.55 -7.36 -22.91
C HIS A 194 -25.00 -7.30 -22.94
N GLU A 195 -24.37 -6.84 -21.87
CA GLU A 195 -22.90 -6.83 -21.74
C GLU A 195 -22.34 -8.27 -21.74
N ARG A 196 -22.98 -9.17 -21.01
CA ARG A 196 -22.63 -10.60 -21.00
C ARG A 196 -22.70 -11.19 -22.42
N ASP A 197 -23.78 -10.94 -23.16
CA ASP A 197 -23.97 -11.53 -24.49
C ASP A 197 -22.97 -10.96 -25.50
N THR A 198 -22.62 -9.69 -25.38
CA THR A 198 -21.56 -9.06 -26.16
C THR A 198 -20.21 -9.73 -25.85
N LEU A 199 -19.88 -9.89 -24.57
CA LEU A 199 -18.63 -10.53 -24.14
C LEU A 199 -18.55 -12.00 -24.59
N ARG A 200 -19.67 -12.75 -24.57
CA ARG A 200 -19.69 -14.11 -25.11
C ARG A 200 -19.28 -14.15 -26.60
N LYS A 201 -19.79 -13.23 -27.42
CA LYS A 201 -19.40 -13.09 -28.84
C LYS A 201 -17.91 -12.80 -28.99
N ASP A 202 -17.37 -11.88 -28.18
CA ASP A 202 -15.93 -11.51 -28.19
C ASP A 202 -15.04 -12.70 -27.78
N LEU A 203 -15.54 -13.55 -26.89
CA LEU A 203 -14.86 -14.80 -26.49
C LEU A 203 -14.99 -15.94 -27.50
N GLY A 204 -15.75 -15.75 -28.60
CA GLY A 204 -16.01 -16.78 -29.60
C GLY A 204 -17.11 -17.77 -29.20
N ILE A 205 -17.96 -17.44 -28.25
CA ILE A 205 -19.03 -18.31 -27.70
C ILE A 205 -20.36 -18.01 -28.40
N PRO A 206 -20.98 -18.93 -29.13
CA PRO A 206 -22.30 -18.75 -29.73
C PRO A 206 -23.38 -18.48 -28.67
N GLU A 207 -24.44 -17.79 -29.08
CA GLU A 207 -25.52 -17.34 -28.18
C GLU A 207 -26.16 -18.49 -27.39
N HIS A 208 -26.41 -19.62 -28.04
CA HIS A 208 -27.07 -20.79 -27.43
C HIS A 208 -26.10 -21.87 -26.95
N ALA A 209 -24.79 -21.60 -26.99
CA ALA A 209 -23.79 -22.53 -26.55
C ALA A 209 -23.79 -22.69 -25.02
N PHE A 210 -23.50 -23.89 -24.54
CA PHE A 210 -23.21 -24.14 -23.13
C PHE A 210 -21.77 -23.80 -22.84
N HIS A 211 -21.53 -22.79 -22.02
CA HIS A 211 -20.21 -22.22 -21.80
C HIS A 211 -19.61 -22.68 -20.46
N ILE A 212 -18.48 -23.32 -20.55
CA ILE A 212 -17.64 -23.76 -19.43
C ILE A 212 -16.47 -22.79 -19.29
N VAL A 213 -16.17 -22.33 -18.07
CA VAL A 213 -15.01 -21.46 -17.81
C VAL A 213 -14.13 -22.06 -16.73
N SER A 214 -12.82 -21.94 -16.92
CA SER A 214 -11.82 -22.14 -15.87
C SER A 214 -10.78 -21.01 -15.86
N ALA A 215 -10.21 -20.72 -14.68
CA ALA A 215 -9.16 -19.73 -14.52
C ALA A 215 -7.98 -20.26 -13.72
N GLY A 216 -6.77 -19.91 -14.16
CA GLY A 216 -5.53 -20.25 -13.48
C GLY A 216 -4.34 -20.38 -14.40
N GLU A 217 -3.15 -20.40 -13.83
CA GLU A 217 -1.90 -20.58 -14.58
C GLU A 217 -1.93 -21.90 -15.38
N ILE A 218 -1.61 -21.84 -16.67
CA ILE A 218 -1.59 -23.03 -17.53
C ILE A 218 -0.32 -23.85 -17.23
N ASN A 219 -0.42 -24.71 -16.21
CA ASN A 219 0.65 -25.62 -15.78
C ASN A 219 0.10 -27.03 -15.49
N LYS A 220 1.00 -27.98 -15.19
CA LYS A 220 0.60 -29.37 -14.91
C LYS A 220 -0.31 -29.51 -13.67
N ASN A 221 -0.15 -28.64 -12.68
CA ASN A 221 -0.95 -28.68 -11.45
C ASN A 221 -2.41 -28.27 -11.69
N LYS A 222 -2.65 -27.31 -12.57
CA LYS A 222 -4.00 -26.83 -12.91
C LYS A 222 -4.79 -27.79 -13.79
N ASN A 223 -4.12 -28.75 -14.42
CA ASN A 223 -4.69 -29.98 -15.01
C ASN A 223 -5.86 -29.77 -16.01
N HIS A 224 -5.87 -28.64 -16.75
CA HIS A 224 -6.92 -28.34 -17.74
C HIS A 224 -7.10 -29.46 -18.80
N ARG A 225 -6.06 -30.28 -19.02
CA ARG A 225 -6.09 -31.41 -19.94
C ARG A 225 -7.24 -32.37 -19.64
N VAL A 226 -7.51 -32.71 -18.38
CA VAL A 226 -8.57 -33.66 -18.01
C VAL A 226 -9.94 -33.19 -18.47
N VAL A 227 -10.17 -31.88 -18.44
CA VAL A 227 -11.45 -31.28 -18.90
C VAL A 227 -11.55 -31.29 -20.41
N ILE A 228 -10.45 -31.02 -21.14
CA ILE A 228 -10.39 -31.13 -22.60
C ILE A 228 -10.74 -32.57 -23.04
N GLU A 229 -10.14 -33.58 -22.40
CA GLU A 229 -10.45 -35.00 -22.62
C GLU A 229 -11.92 -35.34 -22.28
N ALA A 230 -12.47 -34.79 -21.20
CA ALA A 230 -13.87 -34.97 -20.82
C ALA A 230 -14.81 -34.41 -21.91
N ILE A 231 -14.56 -33.20 -22.41
CA ILE A 231 -15.36 -32.56 -23.47
C ILE A 231 -15.28 -33.39 -24.77
N ALA A 232 -14.11 -33.92 -25.11
CA ALA A 232 -13.94 -34.79 -26.29
C ALA A 232 -14.82 -36.05 -26.18
N LYS A 233 -14.91 -36.68 -24.98
CA LYS A 233 -15.73 -37.84 -24.72
C LYS A 233 -17.24 -37.58 -24.83
N LEU A 234 -17.68 -36.35 -24.51
CA LEU A 234 -19.08 -35.96 -24.59
C LEU A 234 -19.58 -35.86 -26.05
N ALA A 235 -18.69 -35.62 -27.01
CA ALA A 235 -19.00 -35.50 -28.45
C ALA A 235 -20.15 -34.55 -28.79
N ARG A 236 -20.32 -33.46 -27.99
CA ARG A 236 -21.38 -32.47 -28.20
C ARG A 236 -20.79 -31.18 -28.80
N SER A 237 -21.42 -30.72 -29.88
CA SER A 237 -20.94 -29.56 -30.64
C SER A 237 -21.34 -28.21 -30.03
N ASP A 238 -22.28 -28.22 -29.09
CA ASP A 238 -22.84 -27.04 -28.42
C ASP A 238 -22.16 -26.72 -27.06
N ILE A 239 -21.15 -27.50 -26.65
CA ILE A 239 -20.36 -27.25 -25.43
C ILE A 239 -19.06 -26.52 -25.80
N TYR A 240 -18.86 -25.34 -25.20
CA TYR A 240 -17.70 -24.48 -25.39
C TYR A 240 -16.91 -24.32 -24.08
N TYR A 241 -15.60 -24.24 -24.18
CA TYR A 241 -14.73 -24.15 -23.01
C TYR A 241 -13.70 -23.04 -23.15
N SER A 242 -13.72 -22.08 -22.23
CA SER A 242 -12.73 -21.01 -22.13
C SER A 242 -11.76 -21.25 -20.96
N ILE A 243 -10.47 -21.22 -21.25
CA ILE A 243 -9.39 -21.34 -20.26
C ILE A 243 -8.72 -19.98 -20.15
N CYS A 244 -8.90 -19.30 -19.01
CA CYS A 244 -8.35 -17.97 -18.72
C CYS A 244 -7.05 -18.11 -17.92
N GLY A 245 -5.92 -17.82 -18.54
CA GLY A 245 -4.59 -17.86 -17.93
C GLY A 245 -3.49 -18.04 -18.95
N GLU A 246 -2.27 -17.85 -18.50
CA GLU A 246 -1.05 -18.11 -19.24
C GLU A 246 -0.16 -19.09 -18.47
N GLY A 247 0.81 -19.69 -19.12
CA GLY A 247 1.74 -20.56 -18.43
C GLY A 247 2.54 -21.50 -19.32
N PRO A 248 3.53 -22.18 -18.76
CA PRO A 248 4.52 -22.97 -19.52
C PRO A 248 3.93 -24.18 -20.24
N ASN A 249 2.71 -24.60 -19.89
CA ASN A 249 2.07 -25.78 -20.49
C ASN A 249 1.12 -25.43 -21.67
N ARG A 250 1.04 -24.15 -22.08
CA ARG A 250 0.13 -23.66 -23.13
C ARG A 250 0.27 -24.45 -24.43
N LYS A 251 1.50 -24.62 -24.96
CA LYS A 251 1.75 -25.35 -26.18
C LYS A 251 1.26 -26.80 -26.13
N ASN A 252 1.39 -27.45 -24.97
CA ASN A 252 0.90 -28.81 -24.77
C ASN A 252 -0.63 -28.87 -24.83
N LEU A 253 -1.32 -27.90 -24.23
CA LEU A 253 -2.79 -27.82 -24.30
C LEU A 253 -3.27 -27.57 -25.74
N GLU A 254 -2.62 -26.68 -26.48
CA GLU A 254 -2.90 -26.45 -27.91
C GLU A 254 -2.77 -27.72 -28.75
N THR A 255 -1.77 -28.55 -28.46
CA THR A 255 -1.59 -29.83 -29.10
C THR A 255 -2.71 -30.82 -28.75
N GLU A 256 -3.12 -30.89 -27.48
CA GLU A 256 -4.23 -31.75 -27.05
C GLU A 256 -5.56 -31.31 -27.64
N ILE A 257 -5.85 -29.98 -27.67
CA ILE A 257 -7.05 -29.40 -28.29
C ILE A 257 -7.15 -29.83 -29.77
N LYS A 258 -6.05 -29.71 -30.53
CA LYS A 258 -5.99 -30.13 -31.95
C LYS A 258 -6.15 -31.65 -32.10
N LYS A 259 -5.51 -32.42 -31.24
CA LYS A 259 -5.58 -33.90 -31.24
C LYS A 259 -7.01 -34.41 -31.08
N TYR A 260 -7.81 -33.73 -30.23
CA TYR A 260 -9.20 -34.10 -30.00
C TYR A 260 -10.19 -33.43 -30.97
N GLY A 261 -9.73 -32.62 -31.92
CA GLY A 261 -10.59 -31.92 -32.87
C GLY A 261 -11.48 -30.84 -32.23
N LEU A 262 -11.00 -30.16 -31.18
CA LEU A 262 -11.75 -29.23 -30.41
C LEU A 262 -11.34 -27.74 -30.64
N SER A 263 -10.61 -27.47 -31.72
CA SER A 263 -10.05 -26.12 -31.98
C SER A 263 -11.11 -25.04 -32.24
N ASP A 264 -12.32 -25.44 -32.58
CA ASP A 264 -13.48 -24.57 -32.82
C ASP A 264 -14.30 -24.22 -31.58
N ARG A 265 -14.02 -24.86 -30.43
CA ARG A 265 -14.84 -24.72 -29.20
C ARG A 265 -14.08 -24.75 -27.87
N VAL A 266 -12.76 -24.94 -27.89
CA VAL A 266 -11.90 -24.84 -26.70
C VAL A 266 -10.88 -23.72 -26.92
N PHE A 267 -10.99 -22.64 -26.14
CA PHE A 267 -10.22 -21.42 -26.34
C PHE A 267 -9.29 -21.12 -25.16
N LEU A 268 -8.03 -20.84 -25.46
CA LEU A 268 -7.05 -20.35 -24.51
C LEU A 268 -7.07 -18.81 -24.53
N GLN A 269 -7.84 -18.21 -23.65
CA GLN A 269 -8.16 -16.77 -23.62
C GLN A 269 -7.02 -15.87 -23.11
N GLY A 270 -5.87 -16.48 -22.73
CA GLY A 270 -4.76 -15.73 -22.16
C GLY A 270 -5.04 -15.21 -20.74
N TYR A 271 -4.13 -14.36 -20.26
CA TYR A 271 -4.33 -13.69 -18.97
C TYR A 271 -5.43 -12.64 -19.07
N ARG A 272 -6.40 -12.70 -18.17
CA ARG A 272 -7.56 -11.81 -18.14
C ARG A 272 -7.62 -11.07 -16.80
N ASN A 273 -7.85 -9.75 -16.84
CA ASN A 273 -8.04 -8.90 -15.66
C ASN A 273 -9.54 -8.59 -15.39
N ASP A 274 -10.41 -8.99 -16.30
CA ASP A 274 -11.87 -8.81 -16.25
C ASP A 274 -12.62 -10.10 -15.84
N MET A 275 -11.97 -10.96 -15.07
CA MET A 275 -12.54 -12.24 -14.60
C MET A 275 -13.96 -12.12 -14.00
N PRO A 276 -14.33 -11.06 -13.24
CA PRO A 276 -15.70 -10.89 -12.76
C PRO A 276 -16.74 -10.90 -13.87
N LYS A 277 -16.44 -10.30 -15.02
CA LYS A 277 -17.32 -10.29 -16.21
C LYS A 277 -17.32 -11.66 -16.92
N ILE A 278 -16.14 -12.29 -17.03
CA ILE A 278 -16.00 -13.59 -17.68
C ILE A 278 -16.75 -14.67 -16.90
N TRP A 279 -16.66 -14.71 -15.58
CA TRP A 279 -17.44 -15.68 -14.81
C TRP A 279 -18.93 -15.60 -15.13
N ARG A 280 -19.50 -14.39 -15.29
CA ARG A 280 -20.91 -14.20 -15.61
C ARG A 280 -21.32 -14.62 -17.03
N THR A 281 -20.34 -14.96 -17.89
CA THR A 281 -20.61 -15.58 -19.21
C THR A 281 -20.81 -17.08 -19.16
N ALA A 282 -20.42 -17.73 -18.04
CA ALA A 282 -20.39 -19.17 -17.91
C ALA A 282 -21.73 -19.75 -17.46
N ASP A 283 -22.05 -20.96 -17.94
CA ASP A 283 -23.14 -21.79 -17.43
C ASP A 283 -22.66 -22.64 -16.25
N ILE A 284 -21.40 -23.08 -16.32
CA ILE A 284 -20.69 -23.78 -15.20
C ILE A 284 -19.22 -23.38 -15.18
N SER A 285 -18.59 -23.57 -14.03
CA SER A 285 -17.15 -23.47 -13.87
C SER A 285 -16.52 -24.84 -13.61
N VAL A 286 -15.29 -25.02 -14.07
CA VAL A 286 -14.51 -26.22 -13.78
C VAL A 286 -13.18 -25.86 -13.13
N PHE A 287 -12.79 -26.59 -12.09
CA PHE A 287 -11.56 -26.34 -11.34
C PHE A 287 -10.79 -27.66 -11.10
N PRO A 288 -10.09 -28.17 -12.14
CA PRO A 288 -9.53 -29.53 -12.15
C PRO A 288 -8.17 -29.65 -11.46
N SER A 289 -7.76 -28.69 -10.65
CA SER A 289 -6.43 -28.61 -10.04
C SER A 289 -6.09 -29.85 -9.19
N LEU A 290 -4.93 -30.44 -9.41
CA LEU A 290 -4.44 -31.57 -8.63
C LEU A 290 -4.19 -31.18 -7.16
N ARG A 291 -3.81 -29.96 -6.90
CA ARG A 291 -3.44 -29.48 -5.57
C ARG A 291 -3.69 -27.99 -5.43
N GLU A 292 -4.34 -27.59 -4.33
CA GLU A 292 -4.55 -26.19 -3.95
C GLU A 292 -4.32 -25.99 -2.46
N GLY A 293 -3.98 -24.76 -2.08
CA GLY A 293 -4.06 -24.30 -0.70
C GLY A 293 -5.50 -23.97 -0.31
N MET A 294 -6.16 -23.17 -1.16
CA MET A 294 -7.57 -22.81 -1.08
C MET A 294 -8.26 -22.90 -2.44
N GLY A 295 -7.70 -22.32 -3.50
CA GLY A 295 -8.28 -22.32 -4.84
C GLY A 295 -9.24 -21.16 -5.09
N MET A 296 -8.71 -19.93 -5.09
CA MET A 296 -9.51 -18.70 -5.20
C MET A 296 -10.42 -18.66 -6.42
N ALA A 297 -9.98 -19.16 -7.58
CA ALA A 297 -10.79 -19.18 -8.81
C ALA A 297 -12.11 -19.96 -8.65
N GLY A 298 -12.12 -21.03 -7.85
CA GLY A 298 -13.37 -21.74 -7.51
C GLY A 298 -14.31 -20.89 -6.66
N LEU A 299 -13.78 -20.20 -5.66
CA LEU A 299 -14.54 -19.28 -4.82
C LEU A 299 -15.09 -18.07 -5.59
N GLU A 300 -14.29 -17.52 -6.53
CA GLU A 300 -14.71 -16.42 -7.41
C GLU A 300 -15.86 -16.82 -8.34
N ALA A 301 -15.79 -18.03 -8.92
CA ALA A 301 -16.89 -18.58 -9.72
C ALA A 301 -18.16 -18.76 -8.88
N MET A 302 -18.05 -19.36 -7.69
CA MET A 302 -19.16 -19.54 -6.75
C MET A 302 -19.78 -18.20 -6.32
N ALA A 303 -18.95 -17.18 -6.06
CA ALA A 303 -19.40 -15.82 -5.73
C ALA A 303 -20.16 -15.18 -6.90
N SER A 304 -19.74 -15.46 -8.13
CA SER A 304 -20.42 -14.99 -9.35
C SER A 304 -21.70 -15.76 -9.68
N GLY A 305 -22.12 -16.68 -8.80
CA GLY A 305 -23.33 -17.46 -8.98
C GLY A 305 -23.20 -18.60 -10.01
N ILE A 306 -21.97 -19.06 -10.28
CA ILE A 306 -21.71 -20.11 -11.26
C ILE A 306 -21.48 -21.45 -10.54
N PRO A 307 -22.24 -22.51 -10.89
CA PRO A 307 -22.03 -23.83 -10.34
C PRO A 307 -20.62 -24.35 -10.60
N LEU A 308 -20.02 -24.99 -9.60
CA LEU A 308 -18.65 -25.44 -9.64
C LEU A 308 -18.55 -26.96 -9.75
N ILE A 309 -17.74 -27.44 -10.69
CA ILE A 309 -17.22 -28.80 -10.73
C ILE A 309 -15.72 -28.74 -10.41
N ALA A 310 -15.27 -29.35 -9.34
CA ALA A 310 -13.85 -29.29 -8.98
C ALA A 310 -13.25 -30.66 -8.69
N ALA A 311 -11.93 -30.73 -8.86
CA ALA A 311 -11.17 -31.89 -8.43
C ALA A 311 -11.13 -31.99 -6.92
N ASP A 312 -11.15 -33.21 -6.39
CA ASP A 312 -11.00 -33.50 -4.96
C ASP A 312 -9.57 -33.18 -4.51
N ASN A 313 -9.40 -32.09 -3.80
CA ASN A 313 -8.13 -31.72 -3.18
C ASN A 313 -8.38 -30.93 -1.88
N ARG A 314 -7.36 -30.79 -1.03
CA ARG A 314 -7.51 -30.20 0.30
C ARG A 314 -8.07 -28.76 0.28
N GLY A 315 -7.79 -27.97 -0.77
CA GLY A 315 -8.29 -26.59 -0.88
C GLY A 315 -9.76 -26.56 -1.26
N THR A 316 -10.18 -27.38 -2.23
CA THR A 316 -11.58 -27.45 -2.67
C THR A 316 -12.51 -28.04 -1.61
N ARG A 317 -12.00 -28.96 -0.77
CA ARG A 317 -12.75 -29.52 0.38
C ARG A 317 -13.15 -28.50 1.43
N GLU A 318 -12.51 -27.31 1.46
CA GLU A 318 -12.84 -26.25 2.40
C GLU A 318 -14.21 -25.61 2.12
N TYR A 319 -14.63 -25.60 0.84
CA TYR A 319 -15.82 -24.85 0.42
C TYR A 319 -16.77 -25.65 -0.51
N LEU A 320 -16.33 -26.75 -1.11
CA LEU A 320 -17.14 -27.54 -2.01
C LEU A 320 -17.56 -28.87 -1.33
N ILE A 321 -18.88 -29.11 -1.27
CA ILE A 321 -19.49 -30.33 -0.75
C ILE A 321 -20.21 -31.00 -1.91
N ASP A 322 -19.77 -32.23 -2.22
CA ASP A 322 -20.31 -32.98 -3.36
C ASP A 322 -21.84 -33.14 -3.30
N GLN A 323 -22.51 -32.92 -4.44
CA GLN A 323 -23.94 -32.96 -4.65
C GLN A 323 -24.79 -32.02 -3.74
N GLU A 324 -24.12 -31.16 -2.97
CA GLU A 324 -24.78 -30.15 -2.16
C GLU A 324 -24.66 -28.75 -2.78
N ASN A 325 -23.46 -28.23 -2.96
CA ASN A 325 -23.21 -26.92 -3.51
C ASN A 325 -22.34 -26.93 -4.77
N GLY A 326 -22.12 -28.12 -5.35
CA GLY A 326 -21.41 -28.36 -6.59
C GLY A 326 -21.09 -29.85 -6.75
N LEU A 327 -20.15 -30.19 -7.64
CA LEU A 327 -19.75 -31.58 -7.91
C LEU A 327 -18.24 -31.75 -7.71
N VAL A 328 -17.87 -32.88 -7.08
CA VAL A 328 -16.46 -33.22 -6.82
C VAL A 328 -16.08 -34.40 -7.71
N CYS A 329 -14.94 -34.31 -8.38
CA CYS A 329 -14.43 -35.33 -9.29
C CYS A 329 -13.02 -35.76 -8.89
N ASN A 330 -12.65 -36.98 -9.23
CA ASN A 330 -11.26 -37.40 -9.16
C ASN A 330 -10.45 -36.64 -10.22
N ALA A 331 -9.39 -35.97 -9.80
CA ALA A 331 -8.53 -35.16 -10.67
C ALA A 331 -7.90 -35.93 -11.85
N ALA A 332 -7.79 -37.25 -11.75
CA ALA A 332 -7.26 -38.11 -12.81
C ALA A 332 -8.32 -38.69 -13.77
N SER A 333 -9.62 -38.44 -13.49
CA SER A 333 -10.73 -39.11 -14.21
C SER A 333 -11.46 -38.17 -15.17
N ALA A 334 -11.13 -38.20 -16.45
CA ALA A 334 -11.88 -37.50 -17.49
C ALA A 334 -13.36 -37.97 -17.57
N ASP A 335 -13.63 -39.24 -17.23
CA ASP A 335 -14.97 -39.80 -17.24
C ASP A 335 -15.85 -39.21 -16.15
N GLU A 336 -15.31 -38.95 -14.95
CA GLU A 336 -16.06 -38.26 -13.86
C GLU A 336 -16.35 -36.83 -14.25
N PHE A 337 -15.37 -36.09 -14.81
CA PHE A 337 -15.62 -34.73 -15.30
C PHE A 337 -16.65 -34.72 -16.44
N ALA A 338 -16.61 -35.67 -17.37
CA ALA A 338 -17.60 -35.78 -18.44
C ALA A 338 -19.01 -36.02 -17.88
N LYS A 339 -19.16 -36.95 -16.95
CA LYS A 339 -20.45 -37.22 -16.29
C LYS A 339 -20.96 -35.99 -15.53
N ALA A 340 -20.10 -35.33 -14.78
CA ALA A 340 -20.44 -34.13 -14.02
C ALA A 340 -20.87 -32.96 -14.94
N ILE A 341 -20.14 -32.72 -16.02
CA ILE A 341 -20.47 -31.72 -17.02
C ILE A 341 -21.82 -32.05 -17.68
N LEU A 342 -22.04 -33.29 -18.09
CA LEU A 342 -23.27 -33.72 -18.74
C LEU A 342 -24.48 -33.58 -17.78
N SER A 343 -24.34 -33.98 -16.51
CA SER A 343 -25.38 -33.83 -15.51
C SER A 343 -25.81 -32.37 -15.33
N LEU A 344 -24.88 -31.45 -15.27
CA LEU A 344 -25.19 -30.02 -15.16
C LEU A 344 -25.64 -29.42 -16.49
N TYR A 345 -25.20 -29.94 -17.63
CA TYR A 345 -25.70 -29.53 -18.94
C TYR A 345 -27.19 -29.86 -19.10
N GLU A 346 -27.61 -31.07 -18.72
CA GLU A 346 -28.99 -31.55 -18.91
C GLU A 346 -29.96 -31.00 -17.83
N ASN A 347 -29.50 -30.63 -16.65
CA ASN A 347 -30.34 -30.24 -15.53
C ASN A 347 -30.14 -28.80 -15.10
N LYS A 348 -30.97 -27.89 -15.66
CA LYS A 348 -30.95 -26.46 -15.33
C LYS A 348 -31.33 -26.19 -13.86
N GLU A 349 -32.29 -26.93 -13.30
CA GLU A 349 -32.71 -26.76 -11.91
C GLU A 349 -31.57 -27.10 -10.94
N GLN A 350 -30.84 -28.17 -11.23
CA GLN A 350 -29.68 -28.55 -10.43
C GLN A 350 -28.59 -27.47 -10.48
N ARG A 351 -28.31 -26.86 -11.67
CA ARG A 351 -27.39 -25.72 -11.78
C ARG A 351 -27.81 -24.56 -10.88
N GLN A 352 -29.07 -24.18 -10.94
CA GLN A 352 -29.61 -23.07 -10.13
C GLN A 352 -29.54 -23.36 -8.63
N ARG A 353 -29.87 -24.60 -8.22
CA ARG A 353 -29.77 -25.02 -6.84
C ARG A 353 -28.33 -24.96 -6.32
N TYR A 354 -27.36 -25.46 -7.09
CA TYR A 354 -25.95 -25.42 -6.71
C TYR A 354 -25.42 -23.98 -6.66
N ALA A 355 -25.76 -23.13 -7.63
CA ALA A 355 -25.41 -21.72 -7.63
C ALA A 355 -25.89 -21.00 -6.35
N ALA A 356 -27.15 -21.18 -5.97
CA ALA A 356 -27.71 -20.54 -4.78
C ALA A 356 -27.02 -21.01 -3.48
N ARG A 357 -26.74 -22.33 -3.36
CA ARG A 357 -26.03 -22.87 -2.20
C ARG A 357 -24.57 -22.45 -2.16
N ALA A 358 -23.91 -22.40 -3.32
CA ALA A 358 -22.54 -21.93 -3.47
C ALA A 358 -22.37 -20.47 -2.99
N GLN A 359 -23.31 -19.58 -3.35
CA GLN A 359 -23.33 -18.20 -2.88
C GLN A 359 -23.43 -18.07 -1.35
N ASN A 360 -24.22 -18.93 -0.70
CA ASN A 360 -24.29 -18.94 0.76
C ASN A 360 -22.98 -19.43 1.38
N THR A 361 -22.36 -20.44 0.79
CA THR A 361 -21.08 -20.98 1.26
C THR A 361 -19.97 -19.95 1.17
N VAL A 362 -19.88 -19.23 0.05
CA VAL A 362 -18.77 -18.30 -0.21
C VAL A 362 -18.75 -17.08 0.71
N LYS A 363 -19.88 -16.73 1.34
CA LYS A 363 -19.94 -15.65 2.34
C LYS A 363 -18.93 -15.84 3.48
N LYS A 364 -18.68 -17.08 3.90
CA LYS A 364 -17.69 -17.43 4.93
C LYS A 364 -16.24 -17.22 4.46
N PHE A 365 -16.02 -17.09 3.16
CA PHE A 365 -14.73 -16.88 2.52
C PHE A 365 -14.58 -15.47 1.93
N SER A 366 -15.42 -14.53 2.36
CA SER A 366 -15.37 -13.14 1.90
C SER A 366 -14.11 -12.41 2.39
N LEU A 367 -13.75 -11.32 1.71
CA LEU A 367 -12.70 -10.40 2.18
C LEU A 367 -12.99 -9.89 3.59
N HIS A 368 -14.27 -9.63 3.92
CA HIS A 368 -14.69 -9.18 5.25
C HIS A 368 -14.36 -10.22 6.33
N GLU A 369 -14.73 -11.47 6.12
CA GLU A 369 -14.45 -12.55 7.08
C GLU A 369 -12.95 -12.82 7.25
N SER A 370 -12.20 -12.80 6.13
CA SER A 370 -10.75 -12.92 6.17
C SER A 370 -10.11 -11.77 6.95
N ALA A 371 -10.53 -10.53 6.69
CA ALA A 371 -10.06 -9.34 7.40
C ALA A 371 -10.40 -9.38 8.89
N ALA A 372 -11.62 -9.82 9.26
CA ALA A 372 -12.03 -9.96 10.64
C ALA A 372 -11.14 -10.97 11.40
N LYS A 373 -10.87 -12.14 10.79
CA LYS A 373 -9.96 -13.15 11.37
C LYS A 373 -8.53 -12.62 11.47
N MET A 374 -8.02 -11.96 10.44
CA MET A 374 -6.69 -11.35 10.47
C MET A 374 -6.58 -10.25 11.52
N SER A 375 -7.63 -9.43 11.69
CA SER A 375 -7.67 -8.41 12.75
C SER A 375 -7.58 -9.04 14.16
N GLN A 376 -8.25 -10.16 14.40
CA GLN A 376 -8.14 -10.92 15.66
C GLN A 376 -6.72 -11.45 15.87
N ILE A 377 -6.09 -12.01 14.83
CA ILE A 377 -4.71 -12.49 14.90
C ILE A 377 -3.75 -11.34 15.22
N TYR A 378 -3.93 -10.20 14.57
CA TYR A 378 -3.10 -9.01 14.78
C TYR A 378 -3.33 -8.32 16.15
N GLN A 379 -4.34 -8.70 16.92
CA GLN A 379 -4.45 -8.30 18.35
C GLN A 379 -3.31 -8.87 19.21
N LYS A 380 -2.71 -10.00 18.77
CA LYS A 380 -1.55 -10.61 19.45
C LYS A 380 -0.22 -9.95 19.11
N LEU A 381 -0.17 -9.07 18.13
CA LEU A 381 1.06 -8.34 17.80
C LEU A 381 1.52 -7.53 19.02
N PRO A 382 2.85 -7.29 19.16
CA PRO A 382 3.36 -6.41 20.20
C PRO A 382 2.54 -5.14 20.17
N LYS A 383 1.89 -4.83 21.29
CA LYS A 383 1.17 -3.57 21.40
C LYS A 383 2.15 -2.49 20.94
N VAL A 384 1.82 -1.79 19.86
CA VAL A 384 2.38 -0.45 19.67
C VAL A 384 2.18 0.14 21.05
N PRO A 385 3.23 0.59 21.81
CA PRO A 385 2.96 1.29 23.02
C PRO A 385 1.83 2.23 22.63
N GLU A 386 0.65 1.99 23.15
CA GLU A 386 -0.31 3.04 23.24
C GLU A 386 0.55 4.15 23.85
N VAL A 387 0.94 5.12 23.04
CA VAL A 387 0.98 6.46 23.56
C VAL A 387 -0.36 6.52 24.23
N THR A 388 -0.35 6.28 25.54
CA THR A 388 -1.54 6.28 26.39
C THR A 388 -2.39 7.33 25.76
N ILE A 389 -3.59 6.98 25.33
CA ILE A 389 -4.61 7.94 24.93
C ILE A 389 -4.93 8.59 26.27
N GLU A 390 -3.99 9.44 26.68
CA GLU A 390 -4.29 10.55 27.55
C GLU A 390 -5.46 11.18 26.84
N ASN A 391 -6.58 11.13 27.52
CA ASN A 391 -7.90 11.62 27.11
C ASN A 391 -7.83 12.50 25.87
N ASP A 392 -8.60 12.22 24.83
CA ASP A 392 -8.68 12.99 23.55
C ASP A 392 -8.83 14.52 23.81
N ARG A 393 -9.04 14.90 25.07
CA ARG A 393 -9.02 16.27 25.63
C ARG A 393 -7.60 16.84 25.85
N GLU A 394 -6.53 16.02 25.90
CA GLU A 394 -5.16 16.46 26.18
C GLU A 394 -4.21 16.42 24.96
N ARG A 395 -4.62 15.83 23.83
CA ARG A 395 -3.81 15.92 22.62
C ARG A 395 -3.89 17.31 22.00
N PRO A 396 -2.73 17.92 21.70
CA PRO A 396 -2.75 19.17 20.95
C PRO A 396 -3.44 18.96 19.62
N MET A 397 -4.32 19.90 19.25
CA MET A 397 -4.94 19.86 17.92
C MET A 397 -3.93 20.29 16.83
N ILE A 398 -3.06 21.25 17.17
CA ILE A 398 -2.03 21.79 16.28
C ILE A 398 -0.65 21.47 16.86
N SER A 399 0.30 21.04 16.03
CA SER A 399 1.73 21.13 16.31
C SER A 399 2.31 22.27 15.48
N VAL A 400 2.74 23.34 16.15
CA VAL A 400 3.50 24.40 15.49
C VAL A 400 4.93 23.93 15.29
N ILE A 401 5.49 24.09 14.09
CA ILE A 401 6.82 23.64 13.73
C ILE A 401 7.71 24.81 13.30
N MET A 402 8.87 24.94 13.95
CA MET A 402 9.83 26.04 13.73
C MET A 402 11.27 25.51 13.73
N GLY A 403 12.03 25.81 12.68
CA GLY A 403 13.47 25.58 12.64
C GLY A 403 14.24 26.85 13.03
N VAL A 404 15.27 26.73 13.86
CA VAL A 404 16.11 27.86 14.30
C VAL A 404 17.59 27.53 14.06
N TYR A 405 18.26 28.41 13.29
CA TYR A 405 19.69 28.36 13.08
C TYR A 405 20.30 29.77 13.12
N ASN A 406 21.19 29.97 14.09
CA ASN A 406 21.97 31.21 14.23
C ASN A 406 21.15 32.53 14.10
N GLN A 407 19.93 32.56 14.72
CA GLN A 407 19.16 33.79 14.77
C GLN A 407 19.96 34.89 15.49
N GLN A 408 20.22 35.99 14.79
CA GLN A 408 21.10 37.05 15.27
C GLN A 408 20.43 37.97 16.31
N ASP A 409 19.14 38.22 16.09
CA ASP A 409 18.35 39.12 16.93
C ASP A 409 17.44 38.35 17.89
N LEU A 410 17.79 38.35 19.18
CA LEU A 410 17.03 37.67 20.20
C LEU A 410 15.62 38.30 20.39
N GLU A 411 15.50 39.61 20.30
CA GLU A 411 14.22 40.33 20.49
C GLU A 411 13.22 39.96 19.39
N VAL A 412 13.70 39.84 18.14
CA VAL A 412 12.89 39.36 17.01
C VAL A 412 12.42 37.93 17.25
N PHE A 413 13.32 37.05 17.72
CA PHE A 413 12.95 35.65 18.02
C PHE A 413 11.95 35.58 19.20
N GLU A 414 12.13 36.40 20.23
CA GLU A 414 11.17 36.46 21.35
C GLU A 414 9.78 36.93 20.89
N LYS A 415 9.72 37.93 20.00
CA LYS A 415 8.46 38.39 19.41
C LYS A 415 7.78 37.28 18.59
N ALA A 416 8.56 36.53 17.78
CA ALA A 416 8.06 35.41 17.00
C ALA A 416 7.46 34.31 17.90
N VAL A 417 8.18 33.87 18.93
CA VAL A 417 7.71 32.87 19.90
C VAL A 417 6.46 33.37 20.63
N ASN A 418 6.46 34.60 21.13
CA ASN A 418 5.33 35.18 21.86
C ASN A 418 4.09 35.29 20.97
N SER A 419 4.22 35.58 19.66
CA SER A 419 3.09 35.67 18.74
C SER A 419 2.38 34.32 18.56
N VAL A 420 3.11 33.21 18.65
CA VAL A 420 2.57 31.86 18.67
C VAL A 420 1.87 31.57 20.00
N LEU A 421 2.49 31.92 21.12
CA LEU A 421 1.92 31.70 22.47
C LEU A 421 0.63 32.49 22.71
N GLN A 422 0.48 33.62 22.04
CA GLN A 422 -0.68 34.51 22.14
C GLN A 422 -1.83 34.18 21.20
N GLN A 423 -1.77 33.11 20.44
CA GLN A 423 -2.86 32.68 19.55
C GLN A 423 -4.18 32.50 20.35
N THR A 424 -5.31 32.88 19.75
CA THR A 424 -6.65 32.70 20.37
C THR A 424 -7.00 31.23 20.51
N TYR A 425 -6.58 30.39 19.56
CA TYR A 425 -6.70 28.95 19.65
C TYR A 425 -5.62 28.36 20.56
N ARG A 426 -6.00 27.79 21.71
CA ARG A 426 -5.08 27.41 22.80
C ARG A 426 -4.60 25.95 22.76
N ASN A 427 -5.33 25.05 22.08
CA ASN A 427 -4.99 23.61 22.06
C ASN A 427 -3.91 23.33 21.00
N PHE A 428 -2.65 23.66 21.31
CA PHE A 428 -1.50 23.39 20.47
C PHE A 428 -0.27 23.04 21.30
N GLU A 429 0.69 22.33 20.66
CA GLU A 429 2.09 22.24 21.09
C GLU A 429 2.96 23.05 20.15
N PHE A 430 4.13 23.48 20.62
CA PHE A 430 5.07 24.25 19.85
C PHE A 430 6.44 23.58 19.83
N LEU A 431 6.82 23.01 18.69
CA LEU A 431 8.07 22.31 18.43
C LEU A 431 9.08 23.28 17.82
N ILE A 432 10.16 23.55 18.55
CA ILE A 432 11.25 24.40 18.10
C ILE A 432 12.47 23.49 17.89
N TYR A 433 12.98 23.40 16.65
CA TYR A 433 14.18 22.65 16.34
C TYR A 433 15.41 23.55 16.28
N ASN A 434 16.37 23.32 17.19
CA ASN A 434 17.67 23.98 17.17
C ASN A 434 18.60 23.22 16.21
N ASP A 435 18.85 23.78 15.04
CA ASP A 435 19.69 23.19 13.99
C ASP A 435 21.18 23.53 14.15
N GLY A 436 21.72 23.31 15.36
CA GLY A 436 23.14 23.51 15.65
C GLY A 436 23.53 24.97 15.79
N SER A 437 22.67 25.85 16.33
CA SER A 437 22.99 27.25 16.58
C SER A 437 24.20 27.44 17.48
N SER A 438 25.12 28.31 17.10
CA SER A 438 26.32 28.65 17.88
C SER A 438 26.14 29.85 18.80
N ILE A 439 25.06 30.63 18.65
CA ILE A 439 24.79 31.87 19.37
C ILE A 439 24.32 31.58 20.79
N LYS A 440 25.18 31.86 21.78
CA LYS A 440 24.93 31.52 23.19
C LYS A 440 23.61 32.07 23.75
N LYS A 441 23.30 33.35 23.51
CA LYS A 441 22.08 34.01 24.01
C LYS A 441 20.81 33.32 23.50
N VAL A 442 20.77 32.91 22.24
CA VAL A 442 19.64 32.22 21.63
C VAL A 442 19.53 30.79 22.18
N ASN A 443 20.66 30.09 22.36
CA ASN A 443 20.67 28.75 22.97
C ASN A 443 20.21 28.77 24.42
N THR A 444 20.59 29.80 25.18
CA THR A 444 20.12 29.98 26.59
C THR A 444 18.61 30.22 26.61
N TYR A 445 18.11 31.11 25.76
CA TYR A 445 16.69 31.40 25.66
C TYR A 445 15.87 30.16 25.28
N MET A 446 16.30 29.40 24.28
CA MET A 446 15.59 28.16 23.88
C MET A 446 15.50 27.15 25.04
N LYS A 447 16.56 27.02 25.88
CA LYS A 447 16.54 26.14 27.06
C LYS A 447 15.55 26.61 28.15
N GLU A 448 15.34 27.91 28.25
CA GLU A 448 14.41 28.50 29.22
C GLU A 448 12.94 28.38 28.76
N LEU A 449 12.69 28.29 27.46
CA LEU A 449 11.35 28.26 26.88
C LEU A 449 10.49 27.09 27.39
N GLU A 450 11.05 25.91 27.55
CA GLU A 450 10.33 24.72 28.07
C GLU A 450 9.88 24.91 29.51
N ASN A 451 10.62 25.71 30.30
CA ASN A 451 10.26 26.02 31.67
C ASN A 451 9.23 27.19 31.74
N LYS A 452 9.16 28.02 30.70
CA LYS A 452 8.25 29.17 30.64
C LYS A 452 6.83 28.77 30.20
N ASP A 453 6.69 27.82 29.29
CA ASP A 453 5.39 27.36 28.79
C ASP A 453 5.41 25.89 28.46
N SER A 454 4.57 25.09 29.10
CA SER A 454 4.49 23.64 28.95
C SER A 454 4.08 23.16 27.55
N ARG A 455 3.58 24.04 26.69
CA ARG A 455 3.26 23.74 25.31
C ARG A 455 4.51 23.68 24.42
N ILE A 456 5.64 24.25 24.86
CA ILE A 456 6.89 24.31 24.09
C ILE A 456 7.71 23.05 24.34
N ARG A 457 8.27 22.52 23.27
CA ARG A 457 9.27 21.46 23.29
C ARG A 457 10.42 21.83 22.37
N VAL A 458 11.62 21.90 22.91
CA VAL A 458 12.84 22.21 22.17
C VAL A 458 13.59 20.93 21.85
N ILE A 459 13.75 20.63 20.58
CA ILE A 459 14.51 19.50 20.07
C ILE A 459 15.64 20.02 19.19
N GLY A 460 16.66 19.24 18.88
CA GLY A 460 17.73 19.74 18.03
C GLY A 460 18.93 18.83 17.86
N SER A 461 19.90 19.31 17.10
CA SER A 461 21.20 18.67 16.88
C SER A 461 22.36 19.62 17.22
N LYS A 462 23.58 19.06 17.28
CA LYS A 462 24.80 19.86 17.47
C LYS A 462 25.35 20.40 16.13
N ALA A 463 24.90 19.86 15.00
CA ALA A 463 25.33 20.21 13.66
C ALA A 463 24.16 20.82 12.87
N ASN A 464 24.50 21.75 11.95
CA ASN A 464 23.53 22.29 11.02
C ASN A 464 23.27 21.32 9.87
N HIS A 465 21.99 21.03 9.61
CA HIS A 465 21.52 20.11 8.56
C HIS A 465 20.61 20.81 7.54
N GLY A 466 20.19 22.05 7.83
CA GLY A 466 19.31 22.86 6.98
C GLY A 466 17.83 22.81 7.38
N LEU A 467 17.06 23.78 6.84
CA LEU A 467 15.67 24.00 7.22
C LEU A 467 14.77 22.77 6.94
N GLY A 468 14.90 22.15 5.78
CA GLY A 468 14.11 20.96 5.42
C GLY A 468 14.28 19.82 6.44
N TYR A 469 15.51 19.54 6.85
CA TYR A 469 15.80 18.56 7.91
C TYR A 469 15.17 18.97 9.25
N ALA A 470 15.36 20.22 9.68
CA ALA A 470 14.80 20.72 10.94
C ALA A 470 13.28 20.57 11.00
N LEU A 471 12.58 20.93 9.92
CA LEU A 471 11.14 20.80 9.80
C LEU A 471 10.70 19.33 9.79
N ASN A 472 11.45 18.44 9.13
CA ASN A 472 11.16 16.99 9.14
C ASN A 472 11.28 16.39 10.54
N GLN A 473 12.27 16.83 11.34
CA GLN A 473 12.38 16.38 12.73
C GLN A 473 11.21 16.88 13.59
N CYS A 474 10.75 18.11 13.36
CA CYS A 474 9.52 18.59 14.00
C CYS A 474 8.29 17.78 13.57
N ILE A 475 8.11 17.50 12.27
CA ILE A 475 7.01 16.69 11.74
C ILE A 475 7.02 15.28 12.36
N ALA A 476 8.20 14.65 12.48
CA ALA A 476 8.35 13.33 13.10
C ALA A 476 8.01 13.32 14.60
N SER A 477 8.18 14.46 15.29
CA SER A 477 7.93 14.63 16.71
C SER A 477 6.53 15.16 17.05
N ALA A 478 5.77 15.58 16.03
CA ALA A 478 4.47 16.21 16.15
C ALA A 478 3.37 15.23 16.58
N ARG A 479 2.49 15.68 17.47
CA ARG A 479 1.34 14.91 18.00
C ARG A 479 -0.01 15.45 17.51
N GLY A 480 -0.02 16.68 16.95
CA GLY A 480 -1.23 17.37 16.49
C GLY A 480 -1.86 16.75 15.25
N LYS A 481 -3.15 16.99 15.07
CA LYS A 481 -3.89 16.67 13.84
C LYS A 481 -3.50 17.57 12.67
N TYR A 482 -3.04 18.80 12.99
CA TYR A 482 -2.58 19.81 12.05
C TYR A 482 -1.15 20.23 12.38
N LEU A 483 -0.40 20.63 11.36
CA LEU A 483 0.96 21.15 11.47
C LEU A 483 0.97 22.59 10.98
N ALA A 484 1.21 23.55 11.87
CA ALA A 484 1.32 24.95 11.51
C ALA A 484 2.81 25.35 11.38
N ARG A 485 3.20 25.83 10.22
CA ARG A 485 4.57 26.29 9.97
C ARG A 485 4.75 27.68 10.54
N MET A 486 5.94 28.01 11.08
CA MET A 486 6.32 29.32 11.56
C MET A 486 7.80 29.57 11.39
N ASP A 487 8.20 30.81 11.00
CA ASP A 487 9.59 31.24 10.98
C ASP A 487 9.98 31.90 12.33
N ALA A 488 11.28 31.89 12.60
CA ALA A 488 11.84 32.41 13.84
C ALA A 488 11.95 33.95 13.89
N ASP A 489 11.52 34.63 12.84
CA ASP A 489 11.59 36.09 12.66
C ASP A 489 10.27 36.74 12.21
N ASP A 490 9.21 35.94 12.05
CA ASP A 490 7.87 36.37 11.67
C ASP A 490 6.95 36.59 12.88
N ILE A 491 5.84 37.27 12.68
CA ILE A 491 4.83 37.51 13.72
C ILE A 491 3.49 36.95 13.25
N SER A 492 2.99 35.94 13.97
CA SER A 492 1.69 35.31 13.69
C SER A 492 0.55 36.16 14.25
N HIS A 493 -0.45 36.47 13.42
CA HIS A 493 -1.65 37.17 13.85
C HIS A 493 -2.44 36.34 14.89
N PRO A 494 -2.99 36.90 15.95
CA PRO A 494 -3.63 36.15 17.06
C PRO A 494 -4.73 35.17 16.64
N LYS A 495 -5.47 35.42 15.57
CA LYS A 495 -6.56 34.58 15.06
C LYS A 495 -6.14 33.60 13.97
N ARG A 496 -4.86 33.54 13.61
CA ARG A 496 -4.39 32.70 12.48
C ARG A 496 -4.78 31.22 12.64
N PHE A 497 -4.47 30.61 13.78
CA PHE A 497 -4.76 29.19 13.98
C PHE A 497 -6.25 28.87 14.01
N GLU A 498 -7.05 29.78 14.55
CA GLU A 498 -8.51 29.65 14.60
C GLU A 498 -9.12 29.65 13.19
N GLU A 499 -8.70 30.60 12.35
CA GLU A 499 -9.15 30.75 10.96
C GLU A 499 -8.71 29.54 10.08
N GLU A 500 -7.44 29.13 10.17
CA GLU A 500 -6.88 28.03 9.39
C GLU A 500 -7.51 26.68 9.78
N ILE A 501 -7.73 26.43 11.08
CA ILE A 501 -8.39 25.20 11.56
C ILE A 501 -9.86 25.15 11.16
N SER A 502 -10.58 26.29 11.28
CA SER A 502 -11.98 26.35 10.85
C SER A 502 -12.07 26.02 9.37
N PHE A 503 -11.28 26.68 8.55
CA PHE A 503 -11.24 26.43 7.11
C PHE A 503 -10.97 24.95 6.80
N LEU A 504 -9.91 24.37 7.35
CA LEU A 504 -9.59 22.97 7.08
C LEU A 504 -10.65 21.98 7.61
N LYS A 505 -11.41 22.31 8.65
CA LYS A 505 -12.51 21.45 9.11
C LYS A 505 -13.68 21.45 8.13
N ASP A 506 -14.01 22.62 7.59
CA ASP A 506 -15.16 22.82 6.71
C ASP A 506 -14.87 22.36 5.26
N HIS A 507 -13.58 22.26 4.89
CA HIS A 507 -13.11 21.92 3.54
C HIS A 507 -12.20 20.69 3.54
N PRO A 508 -12.74 19.46 3.65
CA PRO A 508 -11.95 18.21 3.72
C PRO A 508 -11.17 17.88 2.43
N GLU A 509 -11.51 18.50 1.30
CA GLU A 509 -10.85 18.35 0.00
C GLU A 509 -9.44 18.96 -0.04
N TYR A 510 -9.13 19.96 0.83
CA TYR A 510 -7.80 20.55 0.89
C TYR A 510 -6.93 19.89 1.96
N MET A 511 -5.69 19.61 1.61
CA MET A 511 -4.71 18.99 2.51
C MET A 511 -3.89 20.02 3.27
N TRP A 512 -3.87 21.25 2.82
CA TRP A 512 -3.30 22.41 3.53
C TRP A 512 -4.03 23.68 3.15
N CYS A 513 -3.88 24.70 4.01
CA CYS A 513 -4.19 26.09 3.67
C CYS A 513 -3.04 26.99 4.05
N GLY A 514 -2.88 28.08 3.31
CA GLY A 514 -2.02 29.21 3.64
C GLY A 514 -2.86 30.47 3.82
N THR A 515 -2.20 31.59 4.10
CA THR A 515 -2.83 32.90 4.17
C THR A 515 -1.99 33.94 3.43
N ASN A 516 -2.55 35.10 3.15
CA ASN A 516 -1.78 36.25 2.75
C ASN A 516 -0.97 36.80 3.96
N CYS A 517 0.01 37.66 3.71
CA CYS A 517 0.83 38.26 4.77
C CYS A 517 1.04 39.74 4.53
N LYS A 518 1.41 40.46 5.59
CA LYS A 518 2.00 41.80 5.51
C LYS A 518 3.52 41.64 5.39
N LEU A 519 4.16 42.44 4.54
CA LEU A 519 5.61 42.49 4.41
C LEU A 519 6.12 43.58 5.36
N VAL A 520 7.02 43.20 6.28
CA VAL A 520 7.50 44.11 7.34
C VAL A 520 9.03 44.11 7.37
N ASP A 521 9.60 45.26 7.71
CA ASP A 521 11.01 45.47 8.06
C ASP A 521 11.11 46.34 9.34
N ASP A 522 12.32 46.76 9.69
CA ASP A 522 12.54 47.62 10.88
C ASP A 522 11.89 48.99 10.77
N ARG A 523 11.48 49.41 9.58
CA ARG A 523 10.79 50.70 9.32
C ARG A 523 9.25 50.53 9.34
N GLY A 524 8.73 49.33 9.50
CA GLY A 524 7.30 48.99 9.56
C GLY A 524 6.78 48.24 8.34
N ILE A 525 5.44 48.24 8.17
CA ILE A 525 4.75 47.58 7.05
C ILE A 525 5.07 48.33 5.75
N TRP A 526 5.51 47.62 4.73
CA TRP A 526 5.86 48.20 3.43
C TRP A 526 5.14 47.56 2.23
N GLY A 527 4.42 46.48 2.44
CA GLY A 527 3.68 45.81 1.37
C GLY A 527 2.84 44.66 1.86
N GLU A 528 2.23 43.97 0.91
CA GLU A 528 1.45 42.76 1.17
C GLU A 528 1.90 41.64 0.24
N GLY A 529 2.00 40.42 0.78
CA GLY A 529 2.20 39.19 0.02
C GLY A 529 0.84 38.54 -0.21
N VAL A 530 0.36 38.57 -1.48
CA VAL A 530 -0.89 37.98 -1.88
C VAL A 530 -0.63 36.77 -2.78
N ARG A 531 -1.41 35.70 -2.57
CA ARG A 531 -1.35 34.48 -3.39
C ARG A 531 -2.74 34.15 -3.92
N PRO A 532 -2.82 33.45 -5.09
CA PRO A 532 -4.10 32.99 -5.63
C PRO A 532 -4.84 32.16 -4.60
N GLU A 533 -6.14 32.32 -4.53
CA GLU A 533 -7.03 31.60 -3.62
C GLU A 533 -6.91 30.09 -3.80
N GLU A 534 -7.11 29.60 -5.02
CA GLU A 534 -6.87 28.22 -5.43
C GLU A 534 -5.78 28.16 -6.50
N PRO A 535 -4.50 27.97 -6.13
CA PRO A 535 -3.43 27.96 -7.10
C PRO A 535 -3.59 26.84 -8.12
N GLY A 536 -3.62 27.21 -9.40
CA GLY A 536 -3.62 26.30 -10.52
C GLY A 536 -2.19 26.04 -11.04
N THR A 537 -2.09 25.17 -12.04
CA THR A 537 -0.81 24.74 -12.62
C THR A 537 0.07 25.91 -13.11
N ASP A 538 -0.53 26.94 -13.70
CA ASP A 538 0.20 28.11 -14.24
C ASP A 538 0.78 29.02 -13.13
N ASP A 539 0.25 28.96 -11.92
CA ASP A 539 0.77 29.77 -10.81
C ASP A 539 2.12 29.23 -10.32
N TYR A 540 2.34 27.92 -10.42
CA TYR A 540 3.64 27.30 -10.13
C TYR A 540 4.76 27.74 -11.09
N LEU A 541 4.46 28.25 -12.28
CA LEU A 541 5.46 28.77 -13.19
C LEU A 541 6.15 30.03 -12.65
N LYS A 542 5.40 30.85 -11.92
CA LYS A 542 5.86 32.20 -11.54
C LYS A 542 6.63 32.20 -10.22
N TYR A 543 6.08 31.51 -9.18
CA TYR A 543 6.62 31.51 -7.82
C TYR A 543 6.03 30.34 -7.00
N SER A 544 6.52 30.17 -5.76
CA SER A 544 5.86 29.31 -4.80
C SER A 544 4.44 29.84 -4.51
N PRO A 545 3.37 29.10 -4.83
CA PRO A 545 2.01 29.62 -4.80
C PRO A 545 1.43 29.72 -3.37
N TYR A 546 2.22 29.40 -2.35
CA TYR A 546 1.88 29.54 -0.94
C TYR A 546 3.01 30.28 -0.22
N ILE A 547 2.67 31.10 0.78
CA ILE A 547 3.64 31.77 1.64
C ILE A 547 4.00 30.81 2.76
N HIS A 548 5.18 30.24 2.71
CA HIS A 548 5.58 29.09 3.52
C HIS A 548 5.31 29.23 5.03
N PRO A 549 5.68 30.36 5.72
CA PRO A 549 5.41 30.48 7.15
C PRO A 549 3.93 30.63 7.52
N THR A 550 3.04 30.82 6.54
CA THR A 550 1.60 30.90 6.81
C THR A 550 0.90 29.55 6.74
N VAL A 551 1.57 28.47 6.33
CA VAL A 551 0.86 27.26 5.93
C VAL A 551 0.53 26.36 7.12
N MET A 552 -0.72 25.88 7.16
CA MET A 552 -1.18 24.80 8.03
C MET A 552 -1.53 23.57 7.20
N TYR A 553 -0.91 22.44 7.52
CA TYR A 553 -1.13 21.14 6.86
C TYR A 553 -1.99 20.21 7.73
N ARG A 554 -2.74 19.30 7.11
CA ARG A 554 -3.21 18.09 7.80
C ARG A 554 -2.01 17.18 8.08
N ALA A 555 -1.75 16.83 9.31
CA ALA A 555 -0.63 15.93 9.66
C ALA A 555 -0.71 14.56 8.95
N SER A 556 -1.92 14.12 8.59
CA SER A 556 -2.14 12.89 7.81
C SER A 556 -1.51 12.92 6.42
N LEU A 557 -1.24 14.10 5.86
CA LEU A 557 -0.52 14.26 4.58
C LEU A 557 0.88 13.64 4.66
N PHE A 558 1.65 14.00 5.70
CA PHE A 558 3.03 13.52 5.89
C PHE A 558 3.13 12.05 6.34
N LYS A 559 2.01 11.40 6.60
CA LYS A 559 1.94 9.94 6.72
C LYS A 559 1.85 9.24 5.36
N LYS A 560 1.43 9.96 4.32
CA LYS A 560 1.21 9.43 2.96
C LYS A 560 2.33 9.81 2.00
N VAL A 561 2.99 10.93 2.24
CA VAL A 561 4.05 11.47 1.39
C VAL A 561 5.30 11.78 2.22
N ALA A 562 6.46 11.80 1.56
CA ALA A 562 7.69 12.26 2.20
C ALA A 562 7.57 13.74 2.60
N GLY A 563 8.24 14.11 3.70
CA GLY A 563 8.36 15.51 4.14
C GLY A 563 9.13 16.39 3.17
N TYR A 564 9.81 17.37 3.70
CA TYR A 564 10.69 18.25 2.90
C TYR A 564 11.88 17.47 2.34
N ASP A 565 12.32 17.83 1.13
CA ASP A 565 13.60 17.32 0.59
C ASP A 565 14.78 17.94 1.37
N GLU A 566 15.65 17.08 1.89
CA GLU A 566 16.85 17.45 2.67
C GLU A 566 18.08 17.64 1.78
N GLY A 567 17.92 17.60 0.47
CA GLY A 567 19.01 17.70 -0.49
C GLY A 567 19.60 19.12 -0.58
N LYS A 568 20.93 19.22 -0.83
CA LYS A 568 21.60 20.52 -1.01
C LYS A 568 21.03 21.33 -2.18
N LYS A 569 20.39 20.69 -3.15
CA LYS A 569 19.80 21.31 -4.34
C LYS A 569 18.51 22.06 -4.02
N THR A 570 17.78 21.66 -3.00
CA THR A 570 16.50 22.26 -2.59
C THR A 570 16.67 23.36 -1.56
N ALA A 571 17.89 23.56 -1.03
CA ALA A 571 18.18 24.61 -0.04
C ALA A 571 17.70 26.00 -0.52
N ARG A 572 16.85 26.65 0.28
CA ARG A 572 16.15 27.91 -0.01
C ARG A 572 14.98 27.80 -1.01
N CYS A 573 14.58 26.57 -1.40
CA CYS A 573 13.44 26.28 -2.27
C CYS A 573 12.67 25.03 -1.79
N GLU A 574 12.85 24.64 -0.52
CA GLU A 574 12.29 23.44 0.10
C GLU A 574 10.76 23.43 0.04
N ASP A 575 10.16 24.59 0.22
CA ASP A 575 8.73 24.81 0.15
C ASP A 575 8.18 24.65 -1.29
N TYR A 576 8.89 25.25 -2.24
CA TYR A 576 8.48 25.23 -3.64
C TYR A 576 8.54 23.81 -4.22
N GLU A 577 9.60 23.05 -3.90
CA GLU A 577 9.72 21.63 -4.24
C GLU A 577 8.53 20.85 -3.65
N LEU A 578 8.29 21.02 -2.35
CA LEU A 578 7.23 20.32 -1.64
C LEU A 578 5.86 20.57 -2.29
N PHE A 579 5.50 21.83 -2.53
CA PHE A 579 4.19 22.17 -3.11
C PHE A 579 4.02 21.65 -4.54
N MET A 580 5.06 21.72 -5.39
CA MET A 580 5.01 21.12 -6.74
C MET A 580 4.83 19.61 -6.68
N ARG A 581 5.55 18.94 -5.80
CA ARG A 581 5.44 17.50 -5.60
C ARG A 581 4.06 17.10 -5.08
N LEU A 582 3.52 17.80 -4.09
CA LEU A 582 2.19 17.54 -3.55
C LEU A 582 1.09 17.77 -4.60
N PHE A 583 1.18 18.85 -5.36
CA PHE A 583 0.22 19.15 -6.43
C PHE A 583 0.30 18.11 -7.55
N GLY A 584 1.49 17.68 -7.95
CA GLY A 584 1.71 16.61 -8.93
C GLY A 584 1.16 15.25 -8.49
N LEU A 585 1.05 15.02 -7.17
CA LEU A 585 0.40 13.84 -6.58
C LEU A 585 -1.12 13.98 -6.45
N GLY A 586 -1.71 15.07 -6.95
CA GLY A 586 -3.15 15.33 -6.95
C GLY A 586 -3.70 15.92 -5.64
N TYR A 587 -2.85 16.33 -4.70
CA TYR A 587 -3.28 17.03 -3.50
C TYR A 587 -3.49 18.51 -3.78
N LYS A 588 -4.47 19.12 -3.10
CA LYS A 588 -4.82 20.54 -3.25
C LYS A 588 -4.61 21.30 -1.95
N GLY A 589 -4.21 22.56 -2.09
CA GLY A 589 -4.18 23.55 -1.02
C GLY A 589 -4.97 24.79 -1.41
N TYR A 590 -5.19 25.66 -0.44
CA TYR A 590 -5.98 26.89 -0.55
C TYR A 590 -5.27 28.04 0.14
N ASN A 591 -5.44 29.28 -0.31
CA ASN A 591 -4.96 30.47 0.40
C ASN A 591 -6.14 31.30 0.88
N ILE A 592 -6.34 31.34 2.19
CA ILE A 592 -7.30 32.21 2.85
C ILE A 592 -6.93 33.67 2.54
N GLN A 593 -7.84 34.44 1.96
CA GLN A 593 -7.60 35.79 1.48
C GLN A 593 -7.60 36.84 2.63
N LYS A 594 -6.86 36.54 3.71
CA LYS A 594 -6.63 37.41 4.86
C LYS A 594 -5.14 37.43 5.18
N CYS A 595 -4.61 38.63 5.55
CA CYS A 595 -3.25 38.74 6.07
C CYS A 595 -3.22 38.31 7.54
N LEU A 596 -2.73 37.08 7.80
CA LEU A 596 -2.69 36.53 9.16
C LEU A 596 -1.25 36.26 9.65
N LEU A 597 -0.26 36.86 8.96
CA LEU A 597 1.14 36.84 9.34
C LEU A 597 1.80 38.17 8.93
N ASP A 598 2.69 38.70 9.77
CA ASP A 598 3.65 39.72 9.36
C ASP A 598 4.96 39.01 8.99
N TYR A 599 5.26 38.99 7.70
CA TYR A 599 6.43 38.32 7.11
C TYR A 599 7.60 39.29 7.09
N ARG A 600 8.66 38.94 7.85
CA ARG A 600 9.84 39.80 7.97
C ARG A 600 10.76 39.65 6.79
N VAL A 601 10.86 40.68 5.98
CA VAL A 601 11.74 40.75 4.82
C VAL A 601 12.15 42.18 4.53
N ASP A 602 13.43 42.43 4.43
CA ASP A 602 14.00 43.73 4.09
C ASP A 602 13.60 44.13 2.67
N ARG A 603 12.97 45.31 2.52
CA ARG A 603 12.54 45.81 1.20
C ARG A 603 13.69 46.01 0.21
N GLU A 604 14.91 46.28 0.68
CA GLU A 604 16.10 46.47 -0.18
C GLU A 604 16.63 45.10 -0.66
N ASN A 605 16.46 44.05 0.09
CA ASN A 605 16.97 42.70 -0.20
C ASN A 605 15.92 41.75 -0.76
N TYR A 606 14.67 42.15 -0.91
CA TYR A 606 13.55 41.30 -1.36
C TYR A 606 13.81 40.62 -2.71
N HIS A 607 14.52 41.30 -3.60
CA HIS A 607 14.88 40.79 -4.93
C HIS A 607 16.29 40.21 -5.04
N ASN A 608 17.13 40.37 -4.00
CA ASN A 608 18.55 40.01 -4.04
C ASN A 608 18.77 38.55 -3.61
N ARG A 609 18.72 37.62 -4.55
CA ARG A 609 19.15 36.23 -4.34
C ARG A 609 20.54 36.01 -4.93
N SER A 610 21.42 35.28 -4.20
CA SER A 610 22.74 34.91 -4.72
C SER A 610 22.60 34.05 -5.99
N TRP A 611 23.57 34.17 -6.92
CA TRP A 611 23.61 33.38 -8.16
C TRP A 611 23.47 31.85 -7.89
N LYS A 612 24.09 31.37 -6.83
CA LYS A 612 24.03 29.97 -6.40
C LYS A 612 22.58 29.53 -6.03
N ASN A 613 21.86 30.37 -5.32
CA ASN A 613 20.45 30.09 -4.95
C ASN A 613 19.54 30.13 -6.19
N ARG A 614 19.80 31.03 -7.15
CA ARG A 614 19.05 31.07 -8.41
C ARG A 614 19.32 29.83 -9.28
N PHE A 615 20.55 29.32 -9.29
CA PHE A 615 20.88 28.08 -9.99
C PHE A 615 20.15 26.86 -9.39
N HIS A 616 20.14 26.75 -8.06
CA HIS A 616 19.39 25.71 -7.37
C HIS A 616 17.87 25.86 -7.64
N GLU A 617 17.33 27.05 -7.61
CA GLU A 617 15.93 27.31 -7.97
C GLU A 617 15.62 26.84 -9.41
N GLY A 618 16.51 27.10 -10.36
CA GLY A 618 16.38 26.61 -11.72
C GLY A 618 16.32 25.09 -11.83
N GLN A 619 17.13 24.39 -11.02
CA GLN A 619 17.09 22.92 -10.96
C GLN A 619 15.76 22.40 -10.34
N VAL A 620 15.30 23.01 -9.25
CA VAL A 620 14.03 22.67 -8.60
C VAL A 620 12.85 22.92 -9.56
N ARG A 621 12.87 24.05 -10.30
CA ARG A 621 11.87 24.36 -11.33
C ARG A 621 11.89 23.32 -12.46
N TYR A 622 13.05 22.91 -12.93
CA TYR A 622 13.17 21.91 -14.00
C TYR A 622 12.52 20.58 -13.57
N GLU A 623 12.90 20.06 -12.40
CA GLU A 623 12.38 18.80 -11.88
C GLU A 623 10.87 18.90 -11.57
N GLY A 624 10.44 19.97 -10.92
CA GLY A 624 9.04 20.22 -10.58
C GLY A 624 8.15 20.41 -11.80
N PHE A 625 8.55 21.24 -12.76
CA PHE A 625 7.77 21.49 -13.99
C PHE A 625 7.68 20.26 -14.88
N ARG A 626 8.72 19.41 -14.88
CA ARG A 626 8.68 18.10 -15.54
C ARG A 626 7.64 17.20 -14.86
N GLY A 627 7.63 17.16 -13.53
CA GLY A 627 6.67 16.37 -12.74
C GLY A 627 5.22 16.83 -12.93
N LEU A 628 5.01 18.14 -13.12
CA LEU A 628 3.69 18.74 -13.35
C LEU A 628 3.26 18.73 -14.83
N GLY A 629 4.10 18.28 -15.76
CA GLY A 629 3.81 18.30 -17.19
C GLY A 629 3.80 19.68 -17.85
N ILE A 630 4.34 20.72 -17.18
CA ILE A 630 4.36 22.12 -17.65
C ILE A 630 5.73 22.61 -18.14
N LEU A 631 6.68 21.68 -18.25
CA LEU A 631 8.05 22.04 -18.65
C LEU A 631 8.09 22.67 -20.06
N TRP A 632 7.31 22.12 -20.99
CA TRP A 632 7.31 22.57 -22.38
C TRP A 632 5.94 23.13 -22.81
N PRO A 633 5.88 24.26 -23.54
CA PRO A 633 6.98 25.19 -23.86
C PRO A 633 7.22 26.23 -22.76
N LYS A 634 6.21 26.57 -21.91
CA LYS A 634 6.23 27.69 -20.97
C LYS A 634 7.30 27.55 -19.88
N GLY A 635 7.44 26.37 -19.29
CA GLY A 635 8.34 26.14 -18.14
C GLY A 635 9.80 26.47 -18.46
N TRP A 636 10.28 26.18 -19.66
CA TRP A 636 11.64 26.51 -20.09
C TRP A 636 11.93 28.01 -20.04
N LEU A 637 10.96 28.86 -20.37
CA LEU A 637 11.12 30.32 -20.30
C LEU A 637 11.38 30.78 -18.88
N TYR A 638 10.64 30.26 -17.91
CA TYR A 638 10.79 30.63 -16.50
C TYR A 638 12.07 30.08 -15.87
N ILE A 639 12.55 28.91 -16.30
CA ILE A 639 13.85 28.37 -15.88
C ILE A 639 14.98 29.26 -16.44
N PHE A 640 14.91 29.63 -17.71
CA PHE A 640 15.90 30.48 -18.38
C PHE A 640 15.95 31.86 -17.75
N GLN A 641 14.82 32.47 -17.38
CA GLN A 641 14.78 33.73 -16.64
C GLN A 641 15.52 33.65 -15.30
N CYS A 642 15.39 32.54 -14.55
CA CYS A 642 16.16 32.33 -13.32
C CYS A 642 17.66 32.31 -13.58
N HIS A 643 18.09 31.68 -14.68
CA HIS A 643 19.52 31.63 -15.04
C HIS A 643 20.04 32.95 -15.57
N LEU A 644 19.29 33.67 -16.40
CA LEU A 644 19.69 35.02 -16.87
C LEU A 644 19.81 36.02 -15.72
N ALA A 645 18.86 36.00 -14.78
CA ALA A 645 18.92 36.84 -13.59
C ALA A 645 20.07 36.46 -12.62
N SER A 646 20.77 35.32 -12.86
CA SER A 646 21.97 34.94 -12.10
C SER A 646 23.26 35.46 -12.73
N LEU A 647 23.21 35.93 -13.98
CA LEU A 647 24.33 36.46 -14.72
C LEU A 647 24.37 38.01 -14.72
N ALA A 648 23.27 38.66 -14.32
CA ALA A 648 23.18 40.10 -14.12
C ALA A 648 23.41 40.42 -12.62
#